data_8d2df795e41123d128de57dcf03a919f
#
_entry.id   8d2df795e41123d128de57dcf03a919f
#
_cell.length_a   1.000
_cell.length_b   1.000
_cell.length_c   1.000
_cell.angle_alpha   90.00
_cell.angle_beta   90.00
_cell.angle_gamma   90.00
#
_symmetry.space_group_name_H-M   'P 1'
#
loop_
_entity.id
_entity.type
_entity.pdbx_description
1 polymer ?
#
loop_
_entity_poly.entity_id
_entity_poly.type
_entity_poly.pdbx_seq_one_letter_code
_entity_poly.pdbx_strand_id
1 'polypeptide(L)'
;MKQKILLLSFLFLSLIGYAQPIDWNKKLPADPNVLIGKLPNGITYYLRHNEEPKDRASFFIIRNAGALLENDDQDGLAHFLEHMAFNGSKNFPGNSMISTLERHGISFGGNLNAYTTQNETVYNISDVPMADESLTDTCLLILHDWSYYLTLDPKDIDEERGVITEEWRTRNNSATRIYNQKRPVLYKGSKYAERDVIGDMDVIRTFKPETLRDFYHKWYRTDLEAIAIVGDFDIKNMEEKIKKVFSSIPVIPNPEPRPFFEIPSHDETYFCLATDKEATSSNVQVIRIFRDKEYDGKGYATYQDVKNGLMIGFYNSMVGERIGEIIQRGQAPYVKASVGFFGMVKGYYAYSVSATAKPNQEREALIGALEEHERIFQHGFTEDELNRAKANMLTSLESMVKDKDKTSNDTYAEEMQSHFLGNEAIINIEDYAEAVKEILPTITAEEVSEQAKRWWKTDNRTIVISGPSEGVTHLTEQEARDILAEMEGKEVSAYEDNSVKGNLIEKEPTAGTITKVKELPQFQAEEWTLSNGAKVIYRKADYEKDEVALAAYSPGGSSLYTDVNFLPAASNAGQFASNYGLGTYDEIALGKLLTGKKAGCEVSISGLYENVNGSSTPKDFETMMQLMYLRFMEPRFDTLAHKVIIERNHIYAKQIAGQPQTIMRDSLSLISANYSPRVQLFNDAYVDRLTLDRIEKAYRDRICDASDFTFFIVGNVDKDTARVMAQKYIGSLPSLYRNEKWVDRQVRAPKGKVEKNIEIPLEVPKSTVIVLFNREMKYTLKEAYTINILGNILTNRYTKTIREEQGGTYGVGVSGSASREPYNNYNMSVS
;
A
#
# COMPACT_ATOMS: atom_id res chain seq x y z
N MET A 1 17.45 46.29 44.96
CA MET A 1 17.45 45.04 44.19
C MET A 1 16.24 44.13 44.46
N LYS A 2 15.71 44.07 45.68
CA LYS A 2 14.54 43.18 45.98
C LYS A 2 13.21 43.61 45.36
N GLN A 3 13.00 44.92 45.08
CA GLN A 3 11.75 45.38 44.42
C GLN A 3 11.70 45.19 42.89
N LYS A 4 12.83 45.03 42.21
CA LYS A 4 12.86 44.77 40.77
C LYS A 4 12.65 43.28 40.43
N ILE A 5 12.89 42.38 41.38
CA ILE A 5 12.63 40.91 41.20
C ILE A 5 11.15 40.58 41.36
N LEU A 6 10.42 41.36 42.20
CA LEU A 6 8.97 41.18 42.36
C LEU A 6 8.16 41.66 41.15
N LEU A 7 8.63 42.65 40.40
CA LEU A 7 7.95 43.13 39.19
C LEU A 7 8.20 42.20 37.98
N LEU A 8 9.35 41.48 37.90
CA LEU A 8 9.58 40.50 36.85
C LEU A 8 8.78 39.20 37.06
N SER A 9 8.54 38.80 38.32
CA SER A 9 7.70 37.64 38.61
C SER A 9 6.21 37.88 38.34
N PHE A 10 5.74 39.11 38.42
CA PHE A 10 4.36 39.49 38.07
C PHE A 10 4.16 39.67 36.56
N LEU A 11 5.21 39.98 35.79
CA LEU A 11 5.12 40.00 34.31
C LEU A 11 5.20 38.60 33.67
N PHE A 12 5.75 37.60 34.36
CA PHE A 12 5.72 36.21 33.87
C PHE A 12 4.42 35.46 34.20
N LEU A 13 3.64 35.95 35.18
CA LEU A 13 2.34 35.36 35.51
C LEU A 13 1.16 35.96 34.69
N SER A 14 1.40 36.99 33.89
CA SER A 14 0.38 37.60 33.03
C SER A 14 0.44 37.16 31.57
N LEU A 15 1.30 36.18 31.23
CA LEU A 15 1.40 35.55 29.91
C LEU A 15 0.90 34.10 29.89
N ILE A 16 0.20 33.64 30.92
CA ILE A 16 -0.72 32.52 30.77
C ILE A 16 -1.94 33.13 30.05
N GLY A 17 -1.83 33.28 28.74
CA GLY A 17 -3.01 33.49 27.91
C GLY A 17 -3.96 32.35 28.24
N TYR A 18 -5.14 32.67 28.74
CA TYR A 18 -6.25 31.72 28.82
C TYR A 18 -6.46 31.24 27.40
N ALA A 19 -5.88 30.08 27.05
CA ALA A 19 -6.33 29.33 25.89
C ALA A 19 -7.83 29.16 26.08
N GLN A 20 -8.62 29.71 25.20
CA GLN A 20 -10.06 29.50 25.26
C GLN A 20 -10.29 28.00 25.18
N PRO A 21 -11.20 27.45 26.02
CA PRO A 21 -11.49 26.03 25.95
C PRO A 21 -11.93 25.69 24.52
N ILE A 22 -11.34 24.63 23.95
CA ILE A 22 -11.69 24.15 22.61
C ILE A 22 -13.17 23.82 22.56
N ASP A 23 -13.88 24.39 21.60
CA ASP A 23 -15.23 23.96 21.28
C ASP A 23 -15.18 22.66 20.46
N TRP A 24 -15.36 21.53 21.12
CA TRP A 24 -15.31 20.21 20.50
C TRP A 24 -16.39 19.98 19.45
N ASN A 25 -17.51 20.74 19.49
CA ASN A 25 -18.56 20.70 18.48
C ASN A 25 -18.30 21.63 17.30
N LYS A 26 -17.22 22.41 17.34
CA LYS A 26 -16.82 23.27 16.22
C LYS A 26 -16.63 22.42 15.00
N LYS A 27 -17.34 22.76 13.93
CA LYS A 27 -17.20 22.08 12.64
C LYS A 27 -16.00 22.61 11.89
N LEU A 28 -15.31 21.74 11.19
CA LEU A 28 -14.34 22.12 10.19
C LEU A 28 -15.06 22.69 8.96
N PRO A 29 -14.52 23.74 8.33
CA PRO A 29 -15.11 24.27 7.10
C PRO A 29 -15.04 23.24 5.98
N ALA A 30 -16.10 23.18 5.17
CA ALA A 30 -16.04 22.41 3.94
C ALA A 30 -15.01 23.02 2.97
N ASP A 31 -14.34 22.19 2.17
CA ASP A 31 -13.37 22.67 1.18
C ASP A 31 -14.07 23.57 0.14
N PRO A 32 -13.72 24.88 0.09
CA PRO A 32 -14.34 25.84 -0.82
C PRO A 32 -14.02 25.55 -2.30
N ASN A 33 -13.03 24.69 -2.59
CA ASN A 33 -12.65 24.31 -3.94
C ASN A 33 -13.52 23.21 -4.52
N VAL A 34 -14.42 22.64 -3.72
CA VAL A 34 -15.33 21.56 -4.18
C VAL A 34 -16.74 22.11 -4.35
N LEU A 35 -17.22 22.12 -5.58
CA LEU A 35 -18.63 22.39 -5.88
C LEU A 35 -19.45 21.11 -5.71
N ILE A 36 -20.34 21.11 -4.74
CA ILE A 36 -21.32 20.04 -4.51
C ILE A 36 -22.69 20.52 -4.99
N GLY A 37 -23.30 19.76 -5.90
CA GLY A 37 -24.64 20.07 -6.37
C GLY A 37 -25.54 18.85 -6.45
N LYS A 38 -26.83 19.09 -6.66
CA LYS A 38 -27.83 18.03 -6.86
C LYS A 38 -28.73 18.37 -8.02
N LEU A 39 -28.86 17.44 -8.95
CA LEU A 39 -29.76 17.56 -10.08
C LEU A 39 -31.23 17.38 -9.66
N PRO A 40 -32.20 17.92 -10.44
CA PRO A 40 -33.63 17.77 -10.12
C PRO A 40 -34.08 16.30 -10.05
N ASN A 41 -33.41 15.40 -10.76
CA ASN A 41 -33.71 13.97 -10.75
C ASN A 41 -33.06 13.22 -9.56
N GLY A 42 -32.27 13.89 -8.73
CA GLY A 42 -31.71 13.32 -7.52
C GLY A 42 -30.23 12.98 -7.57
N ILE A 43 -29.58 12.96 -8.74
CA ILE A 43 -28.13 12.72 -8.85
C ILE A 43 -27.36 13.81 -8.12
N THR A 44 -26.42 13.39 -7.28
CA THR A 44 -25.43 14.29 -6.67
C THR A 44 -24.24 14.46 -7.60
N TYR A 45 -23.66 15.64 -7.67
CA TYR A 45 -22.40 15.82 -8.41
C TYR A 45 -21.40 16.64 -7.63
N TYR A 46 -20.14 16.32 -7.86
CA TYR A 46 -18.95 16.94 -7.27
C TYR A 46 -18.05 17.42 -8.39
N LEU A 47 -17.59 18.66 -8.29
CA LEU A 47 -16.62 19.22 -9.22
C LEU A 47 -15.49 19.91 -8.47
N ARG A 48 -14.26 19.67 -8.92
CA ARG A 48 -13.05 20.32 -8.40
C ARG A 48 -12.10 20.62 -9.54
N HIS A 49 -11.61 21.86 -9.61
CA HIS A 49 -10.46 22.18 -10.45
C HIS A 49 -9.18 21.72 -9.77
N ASN A 50 -8.34 20.97 -10.51
CA ASN A 50 -7.03 20.49 -10.07
C ASN A 50 -6.10 20.34 -11.26
N GLU A 51 -4.83 20.74 -11.14
CA GLU A 51 -3.84 20.70 -12.23
C GLU A 51 -2.81 19.57 -12.04
N GLU A 52 -3.11 18.54 -11.26
CA GLU A 52 -2.21 17.42 -11.05
C GLU A 52 -2.88 16.08 -11.39
N PRO A 53 -2.54 15.49 -12.56
CA PRO A 53 -1.65 16.06 -13.58
C PRO A 53 -2.33 17.14 -14.42
N LYS A 54 -1.52 18.08 -14.91
CA LYS A 54 -2.00 19.18 -15.73
C LYS A 54 -2.61 18.72 -17.06
N ASP A 55 -3.60 19.46 -17.58
CA ASP A 55 -4.32 19.14 -18.81
C ASP A 55 -5.02 17.76 -18.77
N ARG A 56 -5.37 17.25 -17.56
CA ARG A 56 -6.00 15.96 -17.34
C ARG A 56 -7.19 16.07 -16.40
N ALA A 57 -8.11 15.11 -16.50
CA ALA A 57 -9.23 14.97 -15.55
C ALA A 57 -9.57 13.51 -15.30
N SER A 58 -10.19 13.27 -14.15
CA SER A 58 -10.77 11.99 -13.77
C SER A 58 -12.28 12.09 -13.60
N PHE A 59 -12.98 11.09 -14.11
CA PHE A 59 -14.44 11.02 -14.17
C PHE A 59 -14.90 9.78 -13.43
N PHE A 60 -15.65 9.96 -12.35
CA PHE A 60 -16.17 8.88 -11.52
C PHE A 60 -17.70 8.88 -11.53
N ILE A 61 -18.28 7.69 -11.57
CA ILE A 61 -19.68 7.46 -11.23
C ILE A 61 -19.74 6.50 -10.05
N ILE A 62 -20.41 6.93 -8.99
CA ILE A 62 -20.40 6.29 -7.69
C ILE A 62 -21.82 5.83 -7.38
N ARG A 63 -21.99 4.53 -7.10
CA ARG A 63 -23.29 3.95 -6.77
C ARG A 63 -23.29 3.39 -5.37
N ASN A 64 -24.25 3.83 -4.58
CA ASN A 64 -24.52 3.27 -3.26
C ASN A 64 -25.36 1.98 -3.38
N ALA A 65 -24.92 1.07 -4.26
CA ALA A 65 -25.55 -0.22 -4.55
C ALA A 65 -24.46 -1.27 -4.80
N GLY A 66 -24.52 -2.39 -4.08
CA GLY A 66 -23.57 -3.49 -4.15
C GLY A 66 -24.25 -4.81 -3.79
N ALA A 67 -23.44 -5.85 -3.52
CA ALA A 67 -23.89 -7.23 -3.37
C ALA A 67 -24.93 -7.45 -2.24
N LEU A 68 -24.95 -6.62 -1.19
CA LEU A 68 -25.95 -6.75 -0.13
C LEU A 68 -27.39 -6.46 -0.57
N LEU A 69 -27.58 -5.79 -1.70
CA LEU A 69 -28.90 -5.47 -2.22
C LEU A 69 -29.49 -6.60 -3.09
N GLU A 70 -28.73 -7.64 -3.35
CA GLU A 70 -29.14 -8.80 -4.11
C GLU A 70 -30.15 -9.66 -3.35
N ASN A 71 -31.11 -10.24 -4.06
CA ASN A 71 -31.93 -11.36 -3.59
C ASN A 71 -31.11 -12.67 -3.70
N ASP A 72 -31.64 -13.79 -3.22
CA ASP A 72 -30.92 -15.08 -3.26
C ASP A 72 -30.70 -15.61 -4.69
N ASP A 73 -31.65 -15.32 -5.60
CA ASP A 73 -31.52 -15.64 -7.02
C ASP A 73 -30.66 -14.64 -7.81
N GLN A 74 -30.11 -13.65 -7.13
CA GLN A 74 -29.26 -12.59 -7.68
C GLN A 74 -27.84 -12.61 -7.11
N ASP A 75 -27.43 -13.63 -6.36
CA ASP A 75 -26.14 -13.70 -5.69
C ASP A 75 -24.96 -13.62 -6.68
N GLY A 76 -24.26 -12.49 -6.67
CA GLY A 76 -23.17 -12.11 -7.59
C GLY A 76 -23.59 -11.21 -8.75
N LEU A 77 -24.86 -10.82 -8.86
CA LEU A 77 -25.32 -10.03 -10.00
C LEU A 77 -24.95 -8.55 -9.92
N ALA A 78 -24.66 -8.01 -8.75
CA ALA A 78 -24.10 -6.66 -8.63
C ALA A 78 -22.72 -6.57 -9.32
N HIS A 79 -21.85 -7.56 -9.08
CA HIS A 79 -20.56 -7.67 -9.73
C HIS A 79 -20.68 -8.04 -11.21
N PHE A 80 -21.58 -8.94 -11.55
CA PHE A 80 -21.88 -9.26 -12.95
C PHE A 80 -22.33 -8.02 -13.74
N LEU A 81 -23.14 -7.17 -13.14
CA LEU A 81 -23.61 -5.93 -13.74
C LEU A 81 -22.47 -4.91 -13.95
N GLU A 82 -21.48 -4.90 -13.05
CA GLU A 82 -20.27 -4.11 -13.23
C GLU A 82 -19.56 -4.49 -14.54
N HIS A 83 -19.36 -5.79 -14.80
CA HIS A 83 -18.78 -6.29 -16.05
C HIS A 83 -19.61 -5.90 -17.28
N MET A 84 -20.92 -6.04 -17.18
CA MET A 84 -21.85 -5.69 -18.26
C MET A 84 -21.82 -4.21 -18.63
N ALA A 85 -21.35 -3.33 -17.75
CA ALA A 85 -21.19 -1.91 -18.05
C ALA A 85 -20.16 -1.66 -19.17
N PHE A 86 -19.27 -2.61 -19.42
CA PHE A 86 -18.27 -2.55 -20.49
C PHE A 86 -18.68 -3.31 -21.75
N ASN A 87 -19.77 -4.10 -21.68
CA ASN A 87 -20.23 -5.00 -22.74
C ASN A 87 -21.38 -4.44 -23.60
N GLY A 88 -21.70 -3.16 -23.42
CA GLY A 88 -22.64 -2.47 -24.30
C GLY A 88 -23.60 -1.55 -23.58
N SER A 89 -23.81 -0.41 -24.20
CA SER A 89 -24.75 0.59 -23.75
C SER A 89 -25.46 1.21 -24.97
N LYS A 90 -26.42 2.06 -24.71
CA LYS A 90 -27.24 2.71 -25.74
C LYS A 90 -26.42 3.41 -26.83
N ASN A 91 -25.38 4.14 -26.42
CA ASN A 91 -24.54 4.90 -27.34
C ASN A 91 -23.23 4.16 -27.71
N PHE A 92 -22.90 3.13 -27.00
CA PHE A 92 -21.67 2.34 -27.17
C PHE A 92 -21.99 0.86 -27.24
N PRO A 93 -22.37 0.32 -28.42
CA PRO A 93 -22.72 -1.10 -28.57
C PRO A 93 -21.47 -2.00 -28.45
N GLY A 94 -21.63 -3.14 -27.79
CA GLY A 94 -20.54 -4.08 -27.51
C GLY A 94 -19.40 -3.40 -26.80
N ASN A 95 -18.16 -3.71 -27.18
CA ASN A 95 -16.95 -3.10 -26.59
C ASN A 95 -16.51 -1.79 -27.26
N SER A 96 -17.40 -1.10 -27.97
CA SER A 96 -17.04 0.15 -28.69
C SER A 96 -16.63 1.29 -27.75
N MET A 97 -17.10 1.27 -26.51
CA MET A 97 -16.66 2.20 -25.45
C MET A 97 -15.14 2.10 -25.21
N ILE A 98 -14.68 0.89 -24.90
CA ILE A 98 -13.25 0.60 -24.66
C ILE A 98 -12.43 1.01 -25.90
N SER A 99 -12.84 0.56 -27.10
CA SER A 99 -12.14 0.90 -28.35
C SER A 99 -12.10 2.39 -28.63
N THR A 100 -13.10 3.15 -28.20
CA THR A 100 -13.11 4.61 -28.36
C THR A 100 -12.13 5.28 -27.42
N LEU A 101 -12.11 4.88 -26.14
CA LEU A 101 -11.21 5.43 -25.14
C LEU A 101 -9.74 5.06 -25.44
N GLU A 102 -9.47 3.84 -25.87
CA GLU A 102 -8.13 3.38 -26.24
C GLU A 102 -7.50 4.20 -27.40
N ARG A 103 -8.30 4.66 -28.37
CA ARG A 103 -7.80 5.56 -29.43
C ARG A 103 -7.29 6.88 -28.90
N HIS A 104 -7.72 7.30 -27.73
CA HIS A 104 -7.27 8.49 -27.03
C HIS A 104 -6.23 8.20 -25.95
N GLY A 105 -5.70 6.97 -25.89
CA GLY A 105 -4.66 6.55 -24.94
C GLY A 105 -5.16 6.19 -23.55
N ILE A 106 -6.49 6.04 -23.37
CA ILE A 106 -7.11 5.61 -22.12
C ILE A 106 -7.25 4.08 -22.19
N SER A 107 -6.44 3.37 -21.40
CA SER A 107 -6.37 1.90 -21.44
C SER A 107 -7.34 1.26 -20.45
N PHE A 108 -7.97 0.17 -20.88
CA PHE A 108 -8.76 -0.68 -20.00
C PHE A 108 -7.86 -1.37 -18.97
N GLY A 109 -8.27 -1.37 -17.71
CA GLY A 109 -7.49 -1.89 -16.58
C GLY A 109 -6.38 -0.94 -16.08
N GLY A 110 -6.00 0.09 -16.86
CA GLY A 110 -5.07 1.12 -16.44
C GLY A 110 -5.79 2.41 -15.99
N ASN A 111 -6.48 3.03 -16.94
CA ASN A 111 -7.20 4.30 -16.73
C ASN A 111 -8.71 4.12 -16.63
N LEU A 112 -9.25 3.09 -17.25
CA LEU A 112 -10.64 2.72 -17.26
C LEU A 112 -10.85 1.50 -16.37
N ASN A 113 -11.53 1.67 -15.24
CA ASN A 113 -11.73 0.62 -14.24
C ASN A 113 -13.12 0.70 -13.60
N ALA A 114 -13.45 -0.37 -12.88
CA ALA A 114 -14.59 -0.41 -11.98
C ALA A 114 -14.30 -1.38 -10.83
N TYR A 115 -15.12 -1.29 -9.79
CA TYR A 115 -15.14 -2.28 -8.73
C TYR A 115 -16.51 -2.36 -8.07
N THR A 116 -16.82 -3.52 -7.56
CA THR A 116 -18.02 -3.78 -6.73
C THR A 116 -17.58 -4.26 -5.35
N THR A 117 -18.26 -3.73 -4.33
CA THR A 117 -18.18 -4.23 -2.97
C THR A 117 -19.52 -4.76 -2.50
N GLN A 118 -19.61 -5.12 -1.25
CA GLN A 118 -20.90 -5.45 -0.63
C GLN A 118 -21.86 -4.26 -0.59
N ASN A 119 -21.36 -3.02 -0.56
CA ASN A 119 -22.16 -1.81 -0.35
C ASN A 119 -22.29 -0.91 -1.57
N GLU A 120 -21.31 -0.87 -2.46
CA GLU A 120 -21.24 0.08 -3.57
C GLU A 120 -20.64 -0.55 -4.83
N THR A 121 -20.89 0.13 -5.96
CA THR A 121 -20.22 -0.09 -7.24
C THR A 121 -19.74 1.25 -7.77
N VAL A 122 -18.48 1.32 -8.19
CA VAL A 122 -17.85 2.55 -8.70
C VAL A 122 -17.18 2.26 -10.03
N TYR A 123 -17.34 3.18 -10.97
CA TYR A 123 -16.67 3.17 -12.28
C TYR A 123 -15.86 4.45 -12.42
N ASN A 124 -14.67 4.37 -13.02
CA ASN A 124 -13.85 5.53 -13.26
C ASN A 124 -13.16 5.52 -14.62
N ILE A 125 -12.99 6.72 -15.16
CA ILE A 125 -12.15 7.02 -16.32
C ILE A 125 -11.14 8.04 -15.84
N SER A 126 -9.89 7.62 -15.60
CA SER A 126 -8.85 8.46 -15.02
C SER A 126 -7.88 8.95 -16.07
N ASP A 127 -7.19 10.06 -15.75
CA ASP A 127 -6.12 10.63 -16.58
C ASP A 127 -6.56 11.00 -18.02
N VAL A 128 -7.81 11.45 -18.18
CA VAL A 128 -8.40 11.84 -19.47
C VAL A 128 -7.77 13.13 -19.98
N PRO A 129 -7.23 13.18 -21.23
CA PRO A 129 -6.73 14.41 -21.83
C PRO A 129 -7.83 15.46 -22.03
N MET A 130 -7.66 16.66 -21.47
CA MET A 130 -8.66 17.73 -21.52
C MET A 130 -8.52 18.66 -22.75
N ALA A 131 -7.49 18.48 -23.57
CA ALA A 131 -7.29 19.28 -24.78
C ALA A 131 -8.34 19.01 -25.88
N ASP A 132 -9.02 17.87 -25.81
CA ASP A 132 -10.09 17.47 -26.74
C ASP A 132 -11.45 17.53 -26.07
N GLU A 133 -12.24 18.57 -26.36
CA GLU A 133 -13.57 18.74 -25.81
C GLU A 133 -14.53 17.61 -26.23
N SER A 134 -14.33 17.01 -27.39
CA SER A 134 -15.14 15.89 -27.87
C SER A 134 -14.91 14.63 -27.04
N LEU A 135 -13.69 14.44 -26.53
CA LEU A 135 -13.37 13.34 -25.61
C LEU A 135 -14.03 13.54 -24.25
N THR A 136 -14.02 14.79 -23.74
CA THR A 136 -14.73 15.16 -22.52
C THR A 136 -16.22 14.83 -22.64
N ASP A 137 -16.85 15.25 -23.75
CA ASP A 137 -18.26 14.96 -24.02
C ASP A 137 -18.52 13.43 -24.15
N THR A 138 -17.58 12.70 -24.72
CA THR A 138 -17.61 11.23 -24.81
C THR A 138 -17.55 10.60 -23.42
N CYS A 139 -16.65 11.02 -22.54
CA CYS A 139 -16.59 10.53 -21.17
C CYS A 139 -17.89 10.81 -20.39
N LEU A 140 -18.45 12.02 -20.52
CA LEU A 140 -19.75 12.34 -19.92
C LEU A 140 -20.88 11.45 -20.45
N LEU A 141 -20.86 11.15 -21.76
CA LEU A 141 -21.84 10.27 -22.38
C LEU A 141 -21.68 8.81 -21.91
N ILE A 142 -20.47 8.36 -21.66
CA ILE A 142 -20.19 7.04 -21.07
C ILE A 142 -20.77 6.98 -19.65
N LEU A 143 -20.47 7.96 -18.80
CA LEU A 143 -21.03 8.02 -17.45
C LEU A 143 -22.57 8.06 -17.48
N HIS A 144 -23.16 8.82 -18.41
CA HIS A 144 -24.60 8.87 -18.63
C HIS A 144 -25.17 7.49 -18.99
N ASP A 145 -24.52 6.77 -19.89
CA ASP A 145 -24.98 5.43 -20.29
C ASP A 145 -24.81 4.41 -19.16
N TRP A 146 -23.72 4.49 -18.41
CA TRP A 146 -23.55 3.71 -17.19
C TRP A 146 -24.63 4.00 -16.15
N SER A 147 -25.12 5.22 -16.12
CA SER A 147 -26.15 5.63 -15.17
C SER A 147 -27.46 4.85 -15.34
N TYR A 148 -27.95 4.68 -16.59
CA TYR A 148 -29.26 4.08 -16.80
C TYR A 148 -29.45 3.35 -18.14
N TYR A 149 -28.47 3.32 -19.02
CA TYR A 149 -28.68 2.91 -20.41
C TYR A 149 -27.81 1.72 -20.84
N LEU A 150 -27.56 0.78 -19.93
CA LEU A 150 -26.91 -0.49 -20.26
C LEU A 150 -27.88 -1.35 -21.12
N THR A 151 -27.35 -2.02 -22.13
CA THR A 151 -28.17 -2.83 -23.03
C THR A 151 -28.54 -4.19 -22.44
N LEU A 152 -27.64 -4.81 -21.69
CA LEU A 152 -27.80 -6.11 -21.06
C LEU A 152 -28.32 -7.16 -22.05
N ASP A 153 -27.65 -7.24 -23.20
CA ASP A 153 -28.01 -8.19 -24.25
C ASP A 153 -27.85 -9.63 -23.77
N PRO A 154 -28.82 -10.53 -23.99
CA PRO A 154 -28.72 -11.92 -23.54
C PRO A 154 -27.47 -12.65 -24.07
N LYS A 155 -27.02 -12.34 -25.28
CA LYS A 155 -25.80 -12.93 -25.84
C LYS A 155 -24.56 -12.47 -25.08
N ASP A 156 -24.42 -11.18 -24.81
CA ASP A 156 -23.29 -10.62 -24.10
C ASP A 156 -23.27 -11.12 -22.63
N ILE A 157 -24.45 -11.27 -22.00
CA ILE A 157 -24.58 -11.89 -20.67
C ILE A 157 -24.06 -13.34 -20.70
N ASP A 158 -24.45 -14.14 -21.71
CA ASP A 158 -24.01 -15.54 -21.77
C ASP A 158 -22.50 -15.66 -22.03
N GLU A 159 -21.91 -14.78 -22.82
CA GLU A 159 -20.46 -14.69 -23.03
C GLU A 159 -19.71 -14.31 -21.75
N GLU A 160 -20.23 -13.36 -20.95
CA GLU A 160 -19.59 -12.88 -19.73
C GLU A 160 -19.59 -13.89 -18.58
N ARG A 161 -20.52 -14.88 -18.55
CA ARG A 161 -20.52 -15.96 -17.55
C ARG A 161 -19.18 -16.70 -17.48
N GLY A 162 -18.56 -16.90 -18.65
CA GLY A 162 -17.24 -17.52 -18.75
C GLY A 162 -16.16 -16.69 -18.07
N VAL A 163 -16.15 -15.38 -18.31
CA VAL A 163 -15.17 -14.45 -17.73
C VAL A 163 -15.27 -14.42 -16.21
N ILE A 164 -16.49 -14.28 -15.66
CA ILE A 164 -16.73 -14.30 -14.20
C ILE A 164 -16.32 -15.64 -13.59
N THR A 165 -16.60 -16.75 -14.29
CA THR A 165 -16.19 -18.09 -13.80
C THR A 165 -14.66 -18.22 -13.74
N GLU A 166 -13.92 -17.69 -14.73
CA GLU A 166 -12.46 -17.67 -14.71
C GLU A 166 -11.89 -16.73 -13.65
N GLU A 167 -12.54 -15.61 -13.41
CA GLU A 167 -12.20 -14.72 -12.32
C GLU A 167 -12.35 -15.40 -10.94
N TRP A 168 -13.50 -16.04 -10.71
CA TRP A 168 -13.74 -16.84 -9.50
C TRP A 168 -12.66 -17.90 -9.32
N ARG A 169 -12.31 -18.63 -10.42
CA ARG A 169 -11.26 -19.64 -10.39
C ARG A 169 -9.91 -19.06 -10.00
N THR A 170 -9.58 -17.88 -10.52
CA THR A 170 -8.34 -17.19 -10.23
C THR A 170 -8.27 -16.71 -8.79
N ARG A 171 -9.36 -16.15 -8.27
CA ARG A 171 -9.49 -15.63 -6.91
C ARG A 171 -9.69 -16.72 -5.86
N ASN A 172 -10.08 -17.92 -6.22
CA ASN A 172 -10.31 -19.05 -5.31
C ASN A 172 -8.99 -19.68 -4.86
N ASN A 173 -8.34 -19.06 -3.91
CA ASN A 173 -7.12 -19.52 -3.25
C ASN A 173 -7.40 -19.82 -1.77
N SER A 174 -6.39 -20.33 -1.04
CA SER A 174 -6.56 -20.70 0.38
C SER A 174 -7.05 -19.57 1.26
N ALA A 175 -6.59 -18.34 1.04
CA ALA A 175 -7.02 -17.19 1.83
C ALA A 175 -8.52 -16.89 1.63
N THR A 176 -9.00 -16.94 0.39
CA THR A 176 -10.43 -16.78 0.06
C THR A 176 -11.27 -17.90 0.67
N ARG A 177 -10.84 -19.16 0.56
CA ARG A 177 -11.59 -20.29 1.12
C ARG A 177 -11.63 -20.26 2.65
N ILE A 178 -10.55 -19.84 3.31
CA ILE A 178 -10.51 -19.59 4.76
C ILE A 178 -11.45 -18.43 5.14
N TYR A 179 -11.43 -17.32 4.37
CA TYR A 179 -12.32 -16.19 4.64
C TYR A 179 -13.80 -16.62 4.51
N ASN A 180 -14.16 -17.42 3.51
CA ASN A 180 -15.50 -17.91 3.31
C ASN A 180 -15.99 -18.84 4.44
N GLN A 181 -15.08 -19.52 5.14
CA GLN A 181 -15.41 -20.27 6.36
C GLN A 181 -15.61 -19.34 7.58
N LYS A 182 -14.84 -18.25 7.67
CA LYS A 182 -14.93 -17.26 8.79
C LYS A 182 -16.16 -16.35 8.68
N ARG A 183 -16.48 -15.90 7.48
CA ARG A 183 -17.51 -14.90 7.20
C ARG A 183 -18.88 -15.24 7.85
N PRO A 184 -19.43 -16.45 7.73
CA PRO A 184 -20.70 -16.80 8.36
C PRO A 184 -20.70 -16.74 9.89
N VAL A 185 -19.55 -16.89 10.53
CA VAL A 185 -19.39 -16.80 11.98
C VAL A 185 -19.19 -15.36 12.43
N LEU A 186 -18.34 -14.61 11.72
CA LEU A 186 -18.03 -13.20 12.05
C LEU A 186 -19.25 -12.29 11.91
N TYR A 187 -20.12 -12.58 10.94
CA TYR A 187 -21.29 -11.75 10.62
C TYR A 187 -22.62 -12.49 10.84
N LYS A 188 -22.60 -13.45 11.75
CA LYS A 188 -23.74 -14.35 11.99
C LYS A 188 -25.05 -13.59 12.16
N GLY A 189 -26.05 -14.00 11.38
CA GLY A 189 -27.39 -13.40 11.39
C GLY A 189 -27.51 -12.09 10.63
N SER A 190 -26.47 -11.69 9.90
CA SER A 190 -26.48 -10.54 9.01
C SER A 190 -26.33 -10.98 7.56
N LYS A 191 -26.82 -10.17 6.63
CA LYS A 191 -26.64 -10.40 5.20
C LYS A 191 -25.16 -10.39 4.77
N TYR A 192 -24.26 -9.76 5.51
CA TYR A 192 -22.82 -9.84 5.34
C TYR A 192 -22.29 -11.28 5.48
N ALA A 193 -22.95 -12.14 6.25
CA ALA A 193 -22.60 -13.55 6.38
C ALA A 193 -22.90 -14.35 5.10
N GLU A 194 -23.93 -13.93 4.35
CA GLU A 194 -24.51 -14.68 3.25
C GLU A 194 -23.96 -14.27 1.88
N ARG A 195 -23.55 -13.00 1.71
CA ARG A 195 -23.16 -12.45 0.40
C ARG A 195 -21.68 -12.36 0.19
N ASP A 196 -21.21 -13.01 -0.87
CA ASP A 196 -19.91 -12.77 -1.47
C ASP A 196 -20.07 -11.86 -2.69
N VAL A 197 -19.12 -10.99 -2.94
CA VAL A 197 -19.21 -10.06 -4.09
C VAL A 197 -19.19 -10.80 -5.42
N ILE A 198 -18.37 -11.85 -5.55
CA ILE A 198 -18.31 -12.66 -6.77
C ILE A 198 -19.52 -13.59 -6.93
N GLY A 199 -20.21 -13.86 -5.84
CA GLY A 199 -21.47 -14.58 -5.77
C GLY A 199 -21.38 -16.09 -5.90
N ASP A 200 -22.57 -16.70 -5.98
CA ASP A 200 -22.72 -18.14 -6.16
C ASP A 200 -22.57 -18.53 -7.63
N MET A 201 -21.65 -19.44 -7.92
CA MET A 201 -21.35 -19.86 -9.30
C MET A 201 -22.51 -20.62 -9.97
N ASP A 202 -23.40 -21.25 -9.20
CA ASP A 202 -24.60 -21.89 -9.77
C ASP A 202 -25.64 -20.84 -10.20
N VAL A 203 -25.77 -19.74 -9.42
CA VAL A 203 -26.56 -18.57 -9.82
C VAL A 203 -25.92 -17.94 -11.06
N ILE A 204 -24.64 -17.63 -11.05
CA ILE A 204 -23.92 -16.98 -12.16
C ILE A 204 -24.06 -17.77 -13.47
N ARG A 205 -24.02 -19.07 -13.44
CA ARG A 205 -24.13 -19.94 -14.64
C ARG A 205 -25.55 -20.05 -15.18
N THR A 206 -26.58 -19.83 -14.35
CA THR A 206 -27.95 -20.21 -14.68
C THR A 206 -29.00 -19.12 -14.59
N PHE A 207 -28.67 -17.95 -14.03
CA PHE A 207 -29.63 -16.86 -13.89
C PHE A 207 -30.19 -16.45 -15.27
N LYS A 208 -31.45 -15.98 -15.29
CA LYS A 208 -32.07 -15.46 -16.49
C LYS A 208 -31.72 -13.99 -16.71
N PRO A 209 -31.57 -13.51 -17.95
CA PRO A 209 -31.28 -12.09 -18.22
C PRO A 209 -32.25 -11.12 -17.53
N GLU A 210 -33.50 -11.53 -17.33
CA GLU A 210 -34.50 -10.72 -16.61
C GLU A 210 -34.12 -10.52 -15.15
N THR A 211 -33.55 -11.51 -14.48
CA THR A 211 -33.11 -11.42 -13.07
C THR A 211 -32.01 -10.35 -12.87
N LEU A 212 -31.10 -10.24 -13.86
CA LEU A 212 -30.07 -9.17 -13.86
C LEU A 212 -30.71 -7.79 -14.12
N ARG A 213 -31.67 -7.72 -15.10
CA ARG A 213 -32.39 -6.48 -15.40
C ARG A 213 -33.24 -6.01 -14.22
N ASP A 214 -33.82 -6.93 -13.46
CA ASP A 214 -34.60 -6.61 -12.25
C ASP A 214 -33.69 -5.97 -11.18
N PHE A 215 -32.50 -6.48 -10.98
CA PHE A 215 -31.50 -5.87 -10.08
C PHE A 215 -31.11 -4.47 -10.58
N TYR A 216 -30.77 -4.36 -11.87
CA TYR A 216 -30.38 -3.12 -12.51
C TYR A 216 -31.44 -2.04 -12.37
N HIS A 217 -32.68 -2.29 -12.80
CA HIS A 217 -33.77 -1.31 -12.75
C HIS A 217 -34.19 -0.96 -11.32
N LYS A 218 -33.99 -1.83 -10.36
CA LYS A 218 -34.29 -1.56 -8.96
C LYS A 218 -33.25 -0.67 -8.28
N TRP A 219 -31.97 -0.88 -8.54
CA TRP A 219 -30.91 -0.29 -7.75
C TRP A 219 -30.03 0.73 -8.49
N TYR A 220 -30.00 0.72 -9.85
CA TYR A 220 -29.32 1.75 -10.62
C TYR A 220 -30.27 2.94 -10.82
N ARG A 221 -30.31 3.78 -9.83
CA ARG A 221 -31.26 4.90 -9.77
C ARG A 221 -30.55 6.16 -9.23
N THR A 222 -31.11 7.28 -9.65
CA THR A 222 -30.52 8.62 -9.49
C THR A 222 -30.32 9.08 -8.04
N ASP A 223 -31.14 8.61 -7.11
CA ASP A 223 -31.01 8.94 -5.67
C ASP A 223 -29.90 8.17 -4.93
N LEU A 224 -29.39 7.10 -5.56
CA LEU A 224 -28.25 6.29 -5.07
C LEU A 224 -26.97 6.54 -5.88
N GLU A 225 -26.91 7.63 -6.64
CA GLU A 225 -25.83 7.90 -7.57
C GLU A 225 -25.18 9.26 -7.34
N ALA A 226 -23.86 9.28 -7.48
CA ALA A 226 -23.11 10.53 -7.58
C ALA A 226 -22.13 10.49 -8.74
N ILE A 227 -21.81 11.67 -9.27
CA ILE A 227 -20.79 11.92 -10.27
C ILE A 227 -19.71 12.76 -9.62
N ALA A 228 -18.45 12.35 -9.71
CA ALA A 228 -17.32 13.18 -9.28
C ALA A 228 -16.38 13.41 -10.46
N ILE A 229 -16.07 14.67 -10.75
CA ILE A 229 -15.14 15.05 -11.80
C ILE A 229 -14.12 16.00 -11.22
N VAL A 230 -12.86 15.62 -11.32
CA VAL A 230 -11.72 16.38 -10.81
C VAL A 230 -10.69 16.54 -11.91
N GLY A 231 -10.19 17.74 -12.11
CA GLY A 231 -9.15 17.96 -13.12
C GLY A 231 -9.01 19.39 -13.61
N ASP A 232 -8.22 19.54 -14.65
CA ASP A 232 -7.89 20.83 -15.23
C ASP A 232 -8.96 21.28 -16.24
N PHE A 233 -10.06 21.84 -15.71
CA PHE A 233 -11.20 22.34 -16.50
C PHE A 233 -11.88 23.51 -15.82
N ASP A 234 -12.68 24.26 -16.59
CA ASP A 234 -13.58 25.29 -16.04
C ASP A 234 -14.81 24.65 -15.37
N ILE A 235 -14.95 24.90 -14.06
CA ILE A 235 -16.02 24.29 -13.24
C ILE A 235 -17.42 24.66 -13.77
N LYS A 236 -17.65 25.91 -14.20
CA LYS A 236 -18.97 26.35 -14.68
C LYS A 236 -19.37 25.66 -15.97
N ASN A 237 -18.43 25.56 -16.89
CA ASN A 237 -18.65 24.85 -18.16
C ASN A 237 -18.94 23.37 -17.90
N MET A 238 -18.18 22.71 -17.02
CA MET A 238 -18.39 21.31 -16.67
C MET A 238 -19.75 21.11 -15.97
N GLU A 239 -20.14 22.01 -15.08
CA GLU A 239 -21.43 21.96 -14.42
C GLU A 239 -22.60 22.06 -15.42
N GLU A 240 -22.50 22.96 -16.40
CA GLU A 240 -23.50 23.10 -17.46
C GLU A 240 -23.60 21.83 -18.31
N LYS A 241 -22.47 21.20 -18.65
CA LYS A 241 -22.42 19.93 -19.37
C LYS A 241 -23.10 18.81 -18.56
N ILE A 242 -22.81 18.69 -17.26
CA ILE A 242 -23.46 17.72 -16.36
C ILE A 242 -24.98 17.95 -16.34
N LYS A 243 -25.40 19.17 -16.11
CA LYS A 243 -26.83 19.49 -16.08
C LYS A 243 -27.53 19.13 -17.38
N LYS A 244 -26.90 19.40 -18.54
CA LYS A 244 -27.43 19.08 -19.88
C LYS A 244 -27.52 17.58 -20.12
N VAL A 245 -26.48 16.83 -19.76
CA VAL A 245 -26.38 15.40 -20.08
C VAL A 245 -27.24 14.55 -19.13
N PHE A 246 -27.14 14.78 -17.82
CA PHE A 246 -27.72 13.88 -16.81
C PHE A 246 -29.13 14.22 -16.35
N SER A 247 -29.63 15.44 -16.62
CA SER A 247 -31.01 15.81 -16.23
C SER A 247 -32.10 15.00 -16.92
N SER A 248 -31.77 14.35 -18.03
CA SER A 248 -32.72 13.51 -18.79
C SER A 248 -32.86 12.09 -18.22
N ILE A 249 -32.04 11.68 -17.30
CA ILE A 249 -32.09 10.35 -16.70
C ILE A 249 -33.38 10.23 -15.88
N PRO A 250 -34.20 9.18 -16.13
CA PRO A 250 -35.49 9.04 -15.49
C PRO A 250 -35.41 8.75 -14.01
N VAL A 251 -36.36 9.29 -13.27
CA VAL A 251 -36.54 9.02 -11.84
C VAL A 251 -37.44 7.80 -11.68
N ILE A 252 -37.03 6.85 -10.83
CA ILE A 252 -37.89 5.75 -10.44
C ILE A 252 -38.93 6.28 -9.42
N PRO A 253 -40.24 6.20 -9.73
CA PRO A 253 -41.26 6.69 -8.82
C PRO A 253 -41.39 5.81 -7.58
N ASN A 254 -41.44 6.43 -6.41
CA ASN A 254 -41.59 5.75 -5.12
C ASN A 254 -40.55 4.61 -4.89
N PRO A 255 -39.26 4.90 -5.00
CA PRO A 255 -38.23 3.87 -4.89
C PRO A 255 -38.26 3.24 -3.49
N GLU A 256 -37.99 1.93 -3.40
CA GLU A 256 -37.78 1.26 -2.13
C GLU A 256 -36.56 1.87 -1.41
N PRO A 257 -36.66 2.22 -0.12
CA PRO A 257 -35.52 2.73 0.62
C PRO A 257 -34.35 1.74 0.61
N ARG A 258 -33.14 2.24 0.42
CA ARG A 258 -31.95 1.40 0.57
C ARG A 258 -31.83 0.91 2.02
N PRO A 259 -31.87 -0.40 2.28
CA PRO A 259 -31.76 -0.90 3.63
C PRO A 259 -30.35 -0.71 4.21
N PHE A 260 -30.27 -0.55 5.51
CA PHE A 260 -29.06 -0.74 6.29
C PHE A 260 -29.05 -2.16 6.83
N PHE A 261 -27.96 -2.89 6.67
CA PHE A 261 -27.83 -4.27 7.11
C PHE A 261 -27.12 -4.32 8.46
N GLU A 262 -27.85 -4.72 9.49
CA GLU A 262 -27.30 -4.84 10.84
C GLU A 262 -26.59 -6.18 11.05
N ILE A 263 -25.54 -6.17 11.86
CA ILE A 263 -24.94 -7.36 12.45
C ILE A 263 -25.53 -7.48 13.85
N PRO A 264 -26.28 -8.56 14.14
CA PRO A 264 -26.89 -8.74 15.46
C PRO A 264 -25.85 -8.80 16.56
N SER A 265 -26.10 -8.10 17.66
CA SER A 265 -25.27 -8.19 18.86
C SER A 265 -25.46 -9.52 19.57
N HIS A 266 -24.41 -10.02 20.22
CA HIS A 266 -24.44 -11.28 20.97
C HIS A 266 -23.57 -11.22 22.23
N ASP A 267 -23.99 -11.90 23.29
CA ASP A 267 -23.24 -11.98 24.54
C ASP A 267 -22.27 -13.18 24.55
N GLU A 268 -22.58 -14.22 23.78
CA GLU A 268 -21.75 -15.41 23.68
C GLU A 268 -20.53 -15.12 22.79
N THR A 269 -19.35 -15.50 23.24
CA THR A 269 -18.15 -15.49 22.37
C THR A 269 -18.26 -16.62 21.37
N TYR A 270 -18.25 -16.30 20.08
CA TYR A 270 -18.27 -17.30 19.02
C TYR A 270 -16.88 -17.89 18.80
N PHE A 271 -16.85 -19.07 18.18
CA PHE A 271 -15.62 -19.75 17.80
C PHE A 271 -15.66 -20.18 16.33
N CYS A 272 -14.55 -20.00 15.64
CA CYS A 272 -14.37 -20.43 14.25
C CYS A 272 -13.00 -21.08 14.08
N LEU A 273 -12.98 -22.33 13.61
CA LEU A 273 -11.80 -22.98 13.08
C LEU A 273 -11.95 -23.04 11.56
N ALA A 274 -11.11 -22.32 10.83
CA ALA A 274 -11.12 -22.24 9.37
C ALA A 274 -9.81 -22.78 8.79
N THR A 275 -9.87 -23.88 8.04
CA THR A 275 -8.66 -24.54 7.55
C THR A 275 -8.68 -24.77 6.05
N ASP A 276 -7.50 -24.86 5.45
CA ASP A 276 -7.34 -25.13 4.04
C ASP A 276 -6.04 -25.92 3.76
N LYS A 277 -6.06 -26.83 2.80
CA LYS A 277 -4.87 -27.64 2.46
C LYS A 277 -3.71 -26.84 1.87
N GLU A 278 -4.02 -25.74 1.18
CA GLU A 278 -3.02 -24.87 0.57
C GLU A 278 -2.54 -23.77 1.53
N ALA A 279 -3.11 -23.66 2.72
CA ALA A 279 -2.63 -22.73 3.73
C ALA A 279 -1.26 -23.17 4.28
N THR A 280 -0.39 -22.21 4.54
CA THR A 280 1.00 -22.47 4.95
C THR A 280 1.38 -21.85 6.28
N SER A 281 0.45 -21.12 6.91
CA SER A 281 0.65 -20.50 8.23
C SER A 281 -0.62 -20.56 9.05
N SER A 282 -0.45 -20.71 10.37
CA SER A 282 -1.56 -20.65 11.33
C SER A 282 -1.71 -19.23 11.85
N ASN A 283 -2.96 -18.78 11.98
CA ASN A 283 -3.30 -17.51 12.57
C ASN A 283 -4.30 -17.71 13.70
N VAL A 284 -4.09 -17.00 14.79
CA VAL A 284 -4.95 -16.96 15.96
C VAL A 284 -5.47 -15.53 16.17
N GLN A 285 -6.74 -15.38 16.48
CA GLN A 285 -7.36 -14.06 16.60
C GLN A 285 -8.49 -14.08 17.61
N VAL A 286 -8.60 -13.03 18.39
CA VAL A 286 -9.82 -12.67 19.13
C VAL A 286 -10.26 -11.32 18.60
N ILE A 287 -11.46 -11.26 18.03
CA ILE A 287 -12.01 -10.07 17.41
C ILE A 287 -13.37 -9.72 18.01
N ARG A 288 -13.58 -8.47 18.32
CA ARG A 288 -14.87 -7.92 18.72
C ARG A 288 -15.37 -7.00 17.62
N ILE A 289 -16.54 -7.30 17.04
CA ILE A 289 -17.17 -6.49 15.99
C ILE A 289 -18.37 -5.75 16.62
N PHE A 290 -18.40 -4.43 16.49
CA PHE A 290 -19.43 -3.62 17.13
C PHE A 290 -19.72 -2.34 16.35
N ARG A 291 -20.90 -1.79 16.58
CA ARG A 291 -21.29 -0.48 16.05
C ARG A 291 -20.90 0.59 17.06
N ASP A 292 -20.13 1.56 16.63
CA ASP A 292 -19.81 2.71 17.45
C ASP A 292 -20.47 3.98 16.90
N LYS A 293 -21.46 4.50 17.61
CA LYS A 293 -22.21 5.67 17.18
C LYS A 293 -21.38 6.95 17.16
N GLU A 294 -20.23 6.98 17.81
CA GLU A 294 -19.33 8.15 17.78
C GLU A 294 -18.56 8.22 16.46
N TYR A 295 -18.30 7.08 15.82
CA TYR A 295 -17.60 7.00 14.54
C TYR A 295 -18.55 6.78 13.35
N ASP A 296 -19.83 6.51 13.61
CA ASP A 296 -20.79 6.11 12.58
C ASP A 296 -21.15 7.27 11.63
N GLY A 297 -20.52 7.27 10.46
CA GLY A 297 -20.88 8.13 9.31
C GLY A 297 -20.70 9.63 9.50
N LYS A 298 -19.86 10.07 10.44
CA LYS A 298 -19.65 11.48 10.72
C LYS A 298 -18.36 12.06 10.13
N GLY A 299 -17.42 11.20 9.71
CA GLY A 299 -16.12 11.64 9.22
C GLY A 299 -15.43 12.61 10.19
N TYR A 300 -14.47 13.38 9.72
CA TYR A 300 -13.79 14.42 10.50
C TYR A 300 -14.53 15.75 10.48
N ALA A 301 -15.84 15.73 10.69
CA ALA A 301 -16.68 16.92 10.56
C ALA A 301 -16.52 17.92 11.70
N THR A 302 -16.11 17.48 12.89
CA THR A 302 -15.92 18.32 14.08
C THR A 302 -14.53 18.13 14.68
N TYR A 303 -14.14 19.07 15.56
CA TYR A 303 -12.90 18.94 16.34
C TYR A 303 -12.87 17.66 17.18
N GLN A 304 -14.04 17.23 17.71
CA GLN A 304 -14.12 15.96 18.44
C GLN A 304 -13.86 14.75 17.53
N ASP A 305 -14.37 14.77 16.30
CA ASP A 305 -14.15 13.68 15.34
C ASP A 305 -12.67 13.61 14.95
N VAL A 306 -12.02 14.77 14.73
CA VAL A 306 -10.55 14.82 14.49
C VAL A 306 -9.79 14.26 15.70
N LYS A 307 -10.14 14.66 16.93
CA LYS A 307 -9.50 14.12 18.15
C LYS A 307 -9.65 12.61 18.22
N ASN A 308 -10.85 12.08 17.97
CA ASN A 308 -11.12 10.65 17.99
C ASN A 308 -10.27 9.90 16.95
N GLY A 309 -10.21 10.42 15.73
CA GLY A 309 -9.37 9.83 14.67
C GLY A 309 -7.89 9.82 15.04
N LEU A 310 -7.36 10.91 15.59
CA LEU A 310 -5.98 11.00 16.08
C LEU A 310 -5.70 9.99 17.20
N MET A 311 -6.61 9.83 18.16
CA MET A 311 -6.44 8.87 19.24
C MET A 311 -6.40 7.42 18.72
N ILE A 312 -7.23 7.05 17.72
CA ILE A 312 -7.17 5.75 17.06
C ILE A 312 -5.82 5.55 16.35
N GLY A 313 -5.39 6.55 15.60
CA GLY A 313 -4.11 6.53 14.90
C GLY A 313 -2.93 6.34 15.86
N PHE A 314 -2.89 7.09 16.96
CA PHE A 314 -1.85 6.98 17.98
C PHE A 314 -1.89 5.63 18.68
N TYR A 315 -3.07 5.14 19.07
CA TYR A 315 -3.22 3.83 19.66
C TYR A 315 -2.60 2.75 18.78
N ASN A 316 -3.03 2.66 17.53
CA ASN A 316 -2.55 1.64 16.59
C ASN A 316 -1.05 1.77 16.30
N SER A 317 -0.53 2.99 16.18
CA SER A 317 0.89 3.25 15.94
C SER A 317 1.75 2.81 17.12
N MET A 318 1.39 3.20 18.35
CA MET A 318 2.17 2.86 19.54
C MET A 318 2.15 1.36 19.84
N VAL A 319 1.01 0.68 19.65
CA VAL A 319 0.95 -0.78 19.76
C VAL A 319 1.84 -1.45 18.71
N GLY A 320 1.78 -0.96 17.47
CA GLY A 320 2.62 -1.47 16.37
C GLY A 320 4.12 -1.33 16.68
N GLU A 321 4.54 -0.21 17.27
CA GLU A 321 5.92 0.03 17.71
C GLU A 321 6.35 -0.99 18.78
N ARG A 322 5.55 -1.21 19.84
CA ARG A 322 5.84 -2.20 20.89
C ARG A 322 5.96 -3.62 20.34
N ILE A 323 5.01 -4.06 19.52
CA ILE A 323 5.04 -5.38 18.88
C ILE A 323 6.30 -5.51 17.99
N GLY A 324 6.64 -4.47 17.24
CA GLY A 324 7.87 -4.41 16.46
C GLY A 324 9.13 -4.61 17.31
N GLU A 325 9.21 -3.94 18.46
CA GLU A 325 10.32 -4.09 19.41
C GLU A 325 10.43 -5.52 19.97
N ILE A 326 9.32 -6.12 20.36
CA ILE A 326 9.28 -7.51 20.88
C ILE A 326 9.83 -8.48 19.82
N ILE A 327 9.42 -8.29 18.54
CA ILE A 327 9.91 -9.12 17.43
C ILE A 327 11.41 -8.91 17.21
N GLN A 328 11.88 -7.67 17.17
CA GLN A 328 13.29 -7.34 16.91
C GLN A 328 14.22 -7.82 18.04
N ARG A 329 13.74 -7.82 19.27
CA ARG A 329 14.48 -8.37 20.43
C ARG A 329 14.50 -9.90 20.47
N GLY A 330 13.85 -10.58 19.51
CA GLY A 330 13.76 -12.04 19.46
C GLY A 330 12.92 -12.65 20.58
N GLN A 331 12.06 -11.87 21.21
CA GLN A 331 11.22 -12.29 22.34
C GLN A 331 9.83 -12.73 21.89
N ALA A 332 9.46 -12.46 20.63
CA ALA A 332 8.14 -12.76 20.11
C ALA A 332 7.86 -14.28 20.05
N PRO A 333 6.77 -14.77 20.64
CA PRO A 333 6.30 -16.15 20.45
C PRO A 333 5.54 -16.34 19.13
N TYR A 334 5.51 -15.33 18.28
CA TYR A 334 4.83 -15.28 16.98
C TYR A 334 5.76 -14.75 15.89
N VAL A 335 5.37 -14.96 14.64
CA VAL A 335 6.05 -14.37 13.46
C VAL A 335 5.65 -12.91 13.29
N LYS A 336 4.36 -12.63 13.51
CA LYS A 336 3.72 -11.32 13.44
C LYS A 336 2.55 -11.27 14.41
N ALA A 337 2.28 -10.11 14.98
CA ALA A 337 1.05 -9.86 15.73
C ALA A 337 0.47 -8.48 15.39
N SER A 338 -0.77 -8.29 15.74
CA SER A 338 -1.47 -7.01 15.61
C SER A 338 -2.52 -6.90 16.70
N VAL A 339 -2.54 -5.76 17.38
CA VAL A 339 -3.60 -5.38 18.32
C VAL A 339 -4.08 -4.01 17.88
N GLY A 340 -5.38 -3.79 17.70
CA GLY A 340 -5.84 -2.49 17.27
C GLY A 340 -7.30 -2.41 16.87
N PHE A 341 -7.68 -1.18 16.55
CA PHE A 341 -9.01 -0.78 16.11
C PHE A 341 -9.02 -0.42 14.62
N PHE A 342 -10.03 -0.88 13.89
CA PHE A 342 -10.19 -0.59 12.46
C PHE A 342 -11.66 -0.68 12.02
N GLY A 343 -11.97 -0.05 10.88
CA GLY A 343 -13.26 -0.22 10.21
C GLY A 343 -13.40 -1.63 9.64
N MET A 344 -14.57 -2.26 9.80
CA MET A 344 -14.81 -3.63 9.35
C MET A 344 -15.74 -3.69 8.15
N VAL A 345 -16.97 -3.27 8.32
CA VAL A 345 -17.97 -3.08 7.27
C VAL A 345 -18.74 -1.79 7.55
N LYS A 346 -19.56 -1.32 6.64
CA LYS A 346 -20.26 -0.04 6.74
C LYS A 346 -21.00 0.12 8.08
N GLY A 347 -20.55 1.09 8.89
CA GLY A 347 -21.10 1.38 10.22
C GLY A 347 -20.66 0.43 11.34
N TYR A 348 -19.75 -0.52 11.06
CA TYR A 348 -19.19 -1.43 12.05
C TYR A 348 -17.68 -1.36 12.09
N TYR A 349 -17.17 -1.44 13.31
CA TYR A 349 -15.76 -1.40 13.63
C TYR A 349 -15.35 -2.69 14.33
N ALA A 350 -14.07 -2.96 14.33
CA ALA A 350 -13.52 -4.08 15.05
C ALA A 350 -12.35 -3.64 15.93
N TYR A 351 -12.27 -4.24 17.11
CA TYR A 351 -11.05 -4.30 17.89
C TYR A 351 -10.55 -5.74 17.87
N SER A 352 -9.31 -5.94 17.50
CA SER A 352 -8.76 -7.28 17.27
C SER A 352 -7.40 -7.44 17.93
N VAL A 353 -7.20 -8.61 18.52
CA VAL A 353 -5.93 -9.15 19.00
C VAL A 353 -5.63 -10.37 18.14
N SER A 354 -4.56 -10.36 17.37
CA SER A 354 -4.24 -11.41 16.40
C SER A 354 -2.75 -11.69 16.30
N ALA A 355 -2.39 -12.93 15.98
CA ALA A 355 -1.01 -13.29 15.70
C ALA A 355 -0.92 -14.39 14.63
N THR A 356 0.14 -14.32 13.80
CA THR A 356 0.59 -15.43 12.97
C THR A 356 1.57 -16.27 13.78
N ALA A 357 1.20 -17.50 14.05
CA ALA A 357 1.97 -18.40 14.90
C ALA A 357 3.28 -18.87 14.24
N LYS A 358 4.31 -19.10 15.03
CA LYS A 358 5.43 -19.95 14.62
C LYS A 358 4.92 -21.38 14.45
N PRO A 359 5.59 -22.24 13.67
CA PRO A 359 5.13 -23.62 13.45
C PRO A 359 4.81 -24.34 14.77
N ASN A 360 3.58 -24.85 14.89
CA ASN A 360 3.05 -25.55 16.06
C ASN A 360 3.06 -24.75 17.38
N GLN A 361 2.98 -23.42 17.32
CA GLN A 361 2.99 -22.53 18.50
C GLN A 361 1.75 -21.59 18.52
N GLU A 362 0.57 -22.09 18.16
CA GLU A 362 -0.66 -21.29 18.20
C GLU A 362 -1.01 -20.81 19.60
N ARG A 363 -0.79 -21.68 20.62
CA ARG A 363 -1.02 -21.34 22.02
C ARG A 363 -0.14 -20.18 22.48
N GLU A 364 1.14 -20.28 22.25
CA GLU A 364 2.13 -19.26 22.61
C GLU A 364 1.88 -17.95 21.86
N ALA A 365 1.49 -18.04 20.59
CA ALA A 365 1.17 -16.88 19.77
C ALA A 365 -0.07 -16.13 20.28
N LEU A 366 -1.13 -16.85 20.64
CA LEU A 366 -2.35 -16.25 21.20
C LEU A 366 -2.07 -15.63 22.58
N ILE A 367 -1.37 -16.34 23.46
CA ILE A 367 -0.95 -15.83 24.78
C ILE A 367 -0.12 -14.55 24.60
N GLY A 368 0.91 -14.56 23.73
CA GLY A 368 1.77 -13.40 23.56
C GLY A 368 1.07 -12.17 22.98
N ALA A 369 0.12 -12.36 22.09
CA ALA A 369 -0.69 -11.25 21.57
C ALA A 369 -1.65 -10.69 22.63
N LEU A 370 -2.30 -11.56 23.41
CA LEU A 370 -3.17 -11.16 24.52
C LEU A 370 -2.37 -10.52 25.67
N GLU A 371 -1.13 -10.95 25.92
CA GLU A 371 -0.28 -10.34 26.95
C GLU A 371 0.03 -8.87 26.60
N GLU A 372 0.30 -8.55 25.36
CA GLU A 372 0.52 -7.16 24.96
C GLU A 372 -0.77 -6.34 25.05
N HIS A 373 -1.92 -6.92 24.69
CA HIS A 373 -3.22 -6.30 24.94
C HIS A 373 -3.43 -6.01 26.45
N GLU A 374 -3.21 -7.01 27.34
CA GLU A 374 -3.34 -6.85 28.79
C GLU A 374 -2.35 -5.82 29.35
N ARG A 375 -1.13 -5.73 28.80
CA ARG A 375 -0.14 -4.71 29.17
C ARG A 375 -0.66 -3.30 28.92
N ILE A 376 -1.28 -3.07 27.76
CA ILE A 376 -1.88 -1.78 27.44
C ILE A 376 -3.10 -1.53 28.33
N PHE A 377 -3.94 -2.55 28.54
CA PHE A 377 -5.15 -2.45 29.33
C PHE A 377 -4.88 -2.09 30.80
N GLN A 378 -3.81 -2.64 31.39
CA GLN A 378 -3.43 -2.42 32.80
C GLN A 378 -2.57 -1.18 33.01
N HIS A 379 -1.61 -0.92 32.13
CA HIS A 379 -0.58 0.09 32.32
C HIS A 379 -0.65 1.24 31.33
N GLY A 380 -1.40 1.09 30.24
CA GLY A 380 -1.52 2.12 29.20
C GLY A 380 -0.23 2.36 28.42
N PHE A 381 -0.18 3.52 27.77
CA PHE A 381 0.97 4.05 27.06
C PHE A 381 1.70 5.09 27.90
N THR A 382 2.98 5.30 27.62
CA THR A 382 3.79 6.36 28.21
C THR A 382 3.62 7.67 27.46
N GLU A 383 3.90 8.79 28.11
CA GLU A 383 3.93 10.10 27.45
C GLU A 383 5.03 10.19 26.39
N ASP A 384 6.15 9.47 26.55
CA ASP A 384 7.22 9.45 25.56
C ASP A 384 6.80 8.75 24.27
N GLU A 385 6.04 7.64 24.33
CA GLU A 385 5.45 7.00 23.17
C GLU A 385 4.49 7.93 22.43
N LEU A 386 3.59 8.57 23.17
CA LEU A 386 2.65 9.52 22.59
C LEU A 386 3.35 10.73 21.97
N ASN A 387 4.39 11.25 22.61
CA ASN A 387 5.15 12.38 22.07
C ASN A 387 5.86 12.01 20.77
N ARG A 388 6.37 10.77 20.64
CA ARG A 388 6.91 10.28 19.37
C ARG A 388 5.84 10.19 18.28
N ALA A 389 4.70 9.60 18.60
CA ALA A 389 3.58 9.50 17.67
C ALA A 389 3.09 10.88 17.20
N LYS A 390 2.96 11.84 18.12
CA LYS A 390 2.61 13.23 17.79
C LYS A 390 3.65 13.91 16.89
N ALA A 391 4.94 13.73 17.18
CA ALA A 391 6.01 14.31 16.36
C ALA A 391 6.01 13.77 14.94
N ASN A 392 5.83 12.45 14.77
CA ASN A 392 5.74 11.81 13.47
C ASN A 392 4.49 12.28 12.70
N MET A 393 3.34 12.40 13.37
CA MET A 393 2.11 12.93 12.77
C MET A 393 2.27 14.36 12.28
N LEU A 394 2.88 15.24 13.08
CA LEU A 394 3.13 16.63 12.69
C LEU A 394 4.06 16.72 11.47
N THR A 395 5.11 15.93 11.44
CA THR A 395 6.03 15.89 10.30
C THR A 395 5.35 15.44 9.02
N SER A 396 4.51 14.40 9.10
CA SER A 396 3.73 13.93 7.96
C SER A 396 2.73 15.00 7.48
N LEU A 397 2.03 15.63 8.41
CA LEU A 397 1.05 16.67 8.12
C LEU A 397 1.70 17.92 7.48
N GLU A 398 2.89 18.34 7.95
CA GLU A 398 3.66 19.42 7.34
C GLU A 398 4.00 19.12 5.87
N SER A 399 4.40 17.89 5.55
CA SER A 399 4.65 17.48 4.17
C SER A 399 3.38 17.49 3.33
N MET A 400 2.28 16.92 3.82
CA MET A 400 0.99 16.93 3.10
C MET A 400 0.52 18.36 2.77
N VAL A 401 0.66 19.31 3.70
CA VAL A 401 0.31 20.72 3.45
C VAL A 401 1.20 21.35 2.38
N LYS A 402 2.50 21.04 2.38
CA LYS A 402 3.42 21.57 1.36
C LYS A 402 3.18 21.00 -0.02
N ASP A 403 2.85 19.72 -0.09
CA ASP A 403 2.64 18.97 -1.33
C ASP A 403 1.17 18.94 -1.78
N LYS A 404 0.28 19.73 -1.16
CA LYS A 404 -1.15 19.78 -1.50
C LYS A 404 -1.45 19.99 -2.99
N ASP A 405 -0.62 20.80 -3.66
CA ASP A 405 -0.76 21.08 -5.11
C ASP A 405 -0.25 19.90 -5.98
N LYS A 406 0.24 18.80 -5.34
CA LYS A 406 0.67 17.56 -5.97
C LYS A 406 -0.33 16.40 -5.74
N THR A 407 -1.43 16.68 -5.04
CA THR A 407 -2.49 15.70 -4.85
C THR A 407 -3.18 15.39 -6.18
N SER A 408 -3.29 14.10 -6.50
CA SER A 408 -3.82 13.65 -7.79
C SER A 408 -5.33 13.89 -7.91
N ASN A 409 -5.81 13.93 -9.17
CA ASN A 409 -7.23 14.02 -9.46
C ASN A 409 -8.03 12.86 -8.84
N ASP A 410 -7.48 11.65 -8.91
CA ASP A 410 -8.14 10.44 -8.38
C ASP A 410 -8.28 10.51 -6.85
N THR A 411 -7.25 10.98 -6.14
CA THR A 411 -7.31 11.14 -4.67
C THR A 411 -8.47 12.04 -4.25
N TYR A 412 -8.64 13.19 -4.92
CA TYR A 412 -9.77 14.06 -4.63
C TYR A 412 -11.12 13.47 -5.03
N ALA A 413 -11.18 12.68 -6.10
CA ALA A 413 -12.41 11.99 -6.50
C ALA A 413 -12.80 10.91 -5.46
N GLU A 414 -11.82 10.22 -4.87
CA GLU A 414 -12.02 9.23 -3.80
C GLU A 414 -12.50 9.89 -2.49
N GLU A 415 -12.04 11.11 -2.18
CA GLU A 415 -12.61 11.89 -1.07
C GLU A 415 -14.10 12.21 -1.28
N MET A 416 -14.47 12.61 -2.49
CA MET A 416 -15.86 12.86 -2.86
C MET A 416 -16.71 11.58 -2.79
N GLN A 417 -16.15 10.46 -3.21
CA GLN A 417 -16.75 9.14 -3.07
C GLN A 417 -17.00 8.79 -1.60
N SER A 418 -16.01 8.98 -0.74
CA SER A 418 -16.13 8.74 0.70
C SER A 418 -17.20 9.64 1.34
N HIS A 419 -17.30 10.89 0.90
CA HIS A 419 -18.37 11.78 1.31
C HIS A 419 -19.76 11.26 0.88
N PHE A 420 -19.92 10.85 -0.36
CA PHE A 420 -21.22 10.37 -0.86
C PHE A 420 -21.64 9.06 -0.20
N LEU A 421 -20.73 8.11 -0.05
CA LEU A 421 -21.02 6.78 0.47
C LEU A 421 -21.08 6.71 2.00
N GLY A 422 -20.24 7.49 2.68
CA GLY A 422 -20.00 7.43 4.12
C GLY A 422 -20.39 8.69 4.89
N ASN A 423 -20.79 9.76 4.22
CA ASN A 423 -21.00 11.08 4.83
C ASN A 423 -19.73 11.68 5.43
N GLU A 424 -18.56 11.27 4.96
CA GLU A 424 -17.30 11.85 5.40
C GLU A 424 -17.19 13.30 4.99
N ALA A 425 -16.62 14.17 5.84
CA ALA A 425 -16.49 15.58 5.51
C ALA A 425 -15.38 15.80 4.47
N ILE A 426 -15.63 16.61 3.45
CA ILE A 426 -14.60 17.08 2.53
C ILE A 426 -14.00 18.37 3.12
N ILE A 427 -12.75 18.30 3.56
CA ILE A 427 -12.05 19.38 4.28
C ILE A 427 -10.71 19.59 3.61
N ASN A 428 -10.32 20.85 3.39
CA ASN A 428 -8.99 21.09 2.86
C ASN A 428 -7.90 20.78 3.90
N ILE A 429 -6.73 20.41 3.43
CA ILE A 429 -5.62 19.95 4.29
C ILE A 429 -5.11 21.06 5.22
N GLU A 430 -5.21 22.32 4.86
CA GLU A 430 -4.78 23.43 5.69
C GLU A 430 -5.68 23.59 6.92
N ASP A 431 -7.00 23.61 6.74
CA ASP A 431 -7.96 23.71 7.86
C ASP A 431 -7.85 22.49 8.77
N TYR A 432 -7.66 21.30 8.19
CA TYR A 432 -7.39 20.09 8.95
C TYR A 432 -6.09 20.22 9.77
N ALA A 433 -5.02 20.72 9.15
CA ALA A 433 -3.73 20.90 9.82
C ALA A 433 -3.78 21.93 10.96
N GLU A 434 -4.55 23.00 10.80
CA GLU A 434 -4.78 23.96 11.87
C GLU A 434 -5.53 23.32 13.04
N ALA A 435 -6.60 22.58 12.76
CA ALA A 435 -7.35 21.85 13.78
C ALA A 435 -6.47 20.85 14.52
N VAL A 436 -5.68 20.05 13.79
CA VAL A 436 -4.74 19.09 14.40
C VAL A 436 -3.74 19.79 15.31
N LYS A 437 -3.13 20.90 14.91
CA LYS A 437 -2.18 21.65 15.74
C LYS A 437 -2.81 22.19 17.03
N GLU A 438 -4.08 22.57 16.97
CA GLU A 438 -4.83 23.04 18.14
C GLU A 438 -5.21 21.87 19.08
N ILE A 439 -5.58 20.72 18.52
CA ILE A 439 -6.05 19.54 19.27
C ILE A 439 -4.89 18.75 19.89
N LEU A 440 -3.79 18.55 19.17
CA LEU A 440 -2.68 17.68 19.58
C LEU A 440 -2.18 17.89 21.01
N PRO A 441 -1.99 19.14 21.50
CA PRO A 441 -1.54 19.37 22.87
C PRO A 441 -2.51 18.89 23.95
N THR A 442 -3.78 18.68 23.59
CA THR A 442 -4.82 18.28 24.55
C THR A 442 -4.94 16.76 24.72
N ILE A 443 -4.36 15.99 23.79
CA ILE A 443 -4.41 14.51 23.85
C ILE A 443 -3.34 14.03 24.85
N THR A 444 -3.73 13.20 25.82
CA THR A 444 -2.86 12.58 26.81
C THR A 444 -2.70 11.08 26.56
N ALA A 445 -1.61 10.50 27.06
CA ALA A 445 -1.39 9.07 26.99
C ALA A 445 -2.48 8.27 27.73
N GLU A 446 -3.01 8.81 28.80
CA GLU A 446 -4.13 8.25 29.54
C GLU A 446 -5.40 8.18 28.68
N GLU A 447 -5.78 9.28 28.00
CA GLU A 447 -6.95 9.29 27.11
C GLU A 447 -6.84 8.26 25.97
N VAL A 448 -5.65 8.12 25.38
CA VAL A 448 -5.41 7.13 24.32
C VAL A 448 -5.48 5.71 24.89
N SER A 449 -4.93 5.48 26.07
CA SER A 449 -4.93 4.18 26.75
C SER A 449 -6.35 3.70 27.12
N GLU A 450 -7.21 4.62 27.55
CA GLU A 450 -8.60 4.30 27.93
C GLU A 450 -9.44 3.81 26.73
N GLN A 451 -9.00 4.05 25.48
CA GLN A 451 -9.68 3.51 24.31
C GLN A 451 -9.70 1.97 24.32
N ALA A 452 -8.65 1.32 24.81
CA ALA A 452 -8.64 -0.15 24.93
C ALA A 452 -9.81 -0.65 25.76
N LYS A 453 -10.10 0.00 26.91
CA LYS A 453 -11.20 -0.36 27.81
C LYS A 453 -12.56 -0.09 27.17
N ARG A 454 -12.65 0.89 26.30
CA ARG A 454 -13.88 1.20 25.55
C ARG A 454 -14.14 0.15 24.48
N TRP A 455 -13.11 -0.29 23.75
CA TRP A 455 -13.24 -1.20 22.62
C TRP A 455 -13.27 -2.68 23.02
N TRP A 456 -12.57 -3.07 24.09
CA TRP A 456 -12.49 -4.45 24.56
C TRP A 456 -13.57 -4.74 25.61
N LYS A 457 -14.63 -5.41 25.19
CA LYS A 457 -15.74 -5.86 26.04
C LYS A 457 -16.02 -7.33 25.77
N THR A 458 -16.82 -7.95 26.62
CA THR A 458 -17.15 -9.38 26.53
C THR A 458 -18.18 -9.73 25.46
N ASP A 459 -19.02 -8.74 25.07
CA ASP A 459 -20.00 -8.88 24.01
C ASP A 459 -19.37 -8.87 22.61
N ASN A 460 -20.04 -9.48 21.64
CA ASN A 460 -19.71 -9.46 20.23
C ASN A 460 -18.31 -9.99 19.87
N ARG A 461 -17.77 -10.91 20.67
CA ARG A 461 -16.45 -11.51 20.44
C ARG A 461 -16.54 -12.76 19.60
N THR A 462 -15.56 -12.95 18.77
CA THR A 462 -15.30 -14.20 18.05
C THR A 462 -13.83 -14.59 18.19
N ILE A 463 -13.58 -15.83 18.57
CA ILE A 463 -12.25 -16.43 18.51
C ILE A 463 -12.13 -17.10 17.15
N VAL A 464 -11.07 -16.81 16.42
CA VAL A 464 -10.81 -17.36 15.10
C VAL A 464 -9.44 -18.02 15.09
N ILE A 465 -9.43 -19.31 14.78
CA ILE A 465 -8.20 -20.05 14.49
C ILE A 465 -8.24 -20.39 13.01
N SER A 466 -7.17 -20.17 12.30
CA SER A 466 -7.11 -20.53 10.87
C SER A 466 -5.73 -20.98 10.44
N GLY A 467 -5.66 -21.92 9.49
CA GLY A 467 -4.38 -22.42 9.02
C GLY A 467 -4.47 -23.68 8.15
N PRO A 468 -3.36 -24.43 8.02
CA PRO A 468 -3.32 -25.65 7.25
C PRO A 468 -4.28 -26.71 7.80
N SER A 469 -5.00 -27.41 6.92
CA SER A 469 -5.86 -28.52 7.35
C SER A 469 -5.10 -29.80 7.71
N GLU A 470 -3.83 -29.89 7.39
CA GLU A 470 -2.97 -31.06 7.59
C GLU A 470 -1.62 -30.65 8.18
N GLY A 471 -1.02 -31.56 8.95
CA GLY A 471 0.33 -31.34 9.51
C GLY A 471 0.44 -30.38 10.68
N VAL A 472 -0.68 -29.84 11.17
CA VAL A 472 -0.77 -28.92 12.32
C VAL A 472 -1.88 -29.40 13.25
N THR A 473 -1.65 -29.30 14.55
CA THR A 473 -2.70 -29.48 15.55
C THR A 473 -3.18 -28.09 15.96
N HIS A 474 -4.41 -27.77 15.60
CA HIS A 474 -5.02 -26.49 15.95
C HIS A 474 -5.55 -26.48 17.37
N LEU A 475 -5.59 -25.29 17.98
CA LEU A 475 -6.29 -25.07 19.24
C LEU A 475 -7.77 -25.46 19.10
N THR A 476 -8.26 -26.24 20.05
CA THR A 476 -9.68 -26.50 20.19
C THR A 476 -10.41 -25.27 20.73
N GLU A 477 -11.73 -25.23 20.56
CA GLU A 477 -12.56 -24.17 21.14
C GLU A 477 -12.34 -24.01 22.65
N GLN A 478 -12.30 -25.15 23.40
CA GLN A 478 -12.11 -25.10 24.83
C GLN A 478 -10.75 -24.54 25.23
N GLU A 479 -9.67 -24.99 24.56
CA GLU A 479 -8.31 -24.46 24.81
C GLU A 479 -8.22 -22.96 24.55
N ALA A 480 -8.80 -22.49 23.42
CA ALA A 480 -8.79 -21.07 23.06
C ALA A 480 -9.59 -20.21 24.06
N ARG A 481 -10.73 -20.71 24.53
CA ARG A 481 -11.53 -20.07 25.60
C ARG A 481 -10.80 -20.05 26.93
N ASP A 482 -10.14 -21.14 27.30
CA ASP A 482 -9.35 -21.22 28.53
C ASP A 482 -8.19 -20.24 28.52
N ILE A 483 -7.48 -20.10 27.36
CA ILE A 483 -6.42 -19.10 27.19
C ILE A 483 -6.97 -17.68 27.34
N LEU A 484 -8.09 -17.37 26.69
CA LEU A 484 -8.71 -16.05 26.81
C LEU A 484 -9.07 -15.73 28.25
N ALA A 485 -9.69 -16.68 28.96
CA ALA A 485 -10.09 -16.51 30.36
C ALA A 485 -8.86 -16.42 31.29
N GLU A 486 -7.79 -17.17 31.02
CA GLU A 486 -6.53 -17.10 31.80
C GLU A 486 -5.83 -15.76 31.65
N MET A 487 -5.89 -15.20 30.43
CA MET A 487 -5.18 -13.96 30.10
C MET A 487 -5.95 -12.70 30.54
N GLU A 488 -7.28 -12.75 30.59
CA GLU A 488 -8.08 -11.62 31.08
C GLU A 488 -7.78 -11.31 32.55
N GLY A 489 -7.23 -10.13 32.79
CA GLY A 489 -6.85 -9.68 34.16
C GLY A 489 -5.57 -10.33 34.70
N LYS A 490 -4.86 -11.15 33.93
CA LYS A 490 -3.55 -11.68 34.33
C LYS A 490 -2.57 -10.50 34.52
N GLU A 491 -1.95 -10.47 35.71
CA GLU A 491 -0.94 -9.44 36.00
C GLU A 491 0.24 -9.54 35.03
N VAL A 492 0.53 -8.45 34.32
CA VAL A 492 1.66 -8.32 33.39
C VAL A 492 2.56 -7.14 33.77
N SER A 493 3.83 -7.21 33.43
CA SER A 493 4.77 -6.09 33.66
C SER A 493 4.44 -4.91 32.76
N ALA A 494 4.67 -3.69 33.24
CA ALA A 494 4.58 -2.48 32.44
C ALA A 494 5.61 -2.50 31.30
N TYR A 495 5.29 -1.79 30.22
CA TYR A 495 6.26 -1.55 29.15
C TYR A 495 7.38 -0.60 29.62
N GLU A 496 8.62 -0.96 29.33
CA GLU A 496 9.79 -0.12 29.64
C GLU A 496 10.22 0.63 28.37
N ASP A 497 9.93 1.92 28.34
CA ASP A 497 10.37 2.77 27.23
C ASP A 497 11.79 3.27 27.46
N ASN A 498 12.73 2.66 26.76
CA ASN A 498 14.11 3.14 26.75
C ASN A 498 14.23 4.33 25.80
N SER A 499 14.09 5.53 26.35
CA SER A 499 14.29 6.76 25.58
C SER A 499 15.72 6.87 25.08
N VAL A 500 15.88 7.25 23.82
CA VAL A 500 17.19 7.46 23.19
C VAL A 500 17.46 8.93 23.02
N LYS A 501 18.58 9.41 23.52
CA LYS A 501 19.06 10.78 23.35
C LYS A 501 20.47 10.76 22.80
N GLY A 502 20.77 11.60 21.84
CA GLY A 502 22.09 11.70 21.24
C GLY A 502 22.05 12.32 19.85
N ASN A 503 23.18 12.30 19.19
CA ASN A 503 23.34 12.71 17.81
C ASN A 503 23.66 11.49 16.95
N LEU A 504 23.21 11.48 15.70
CA LEU A 504 23.58 10.43 14.75
C LEU A 504 25.10 10.32 14.59
N ILE A 505 25.79 11.45 14.54
CA ILE A 505 27.22 11.55 14.40
C ILE A 505 27.79 12.29 15.61
N GLU A 506 28.68 11.65 16.35
CA GLU A 506 29.34 12.28 17.50
C GLU A 506 30.47 13.23 17.09
N LYS A 507 31.21 12.86 16.05
CA LYS A 507 32.34 13.64 15.54
C LYS A 507 32.09 14.03 14.09
N GLU A 508 31.97 15.33 13.85
CA GLU A 508 31.82 15.90 12.52
C GLU A 508 32.93 15.43 11.57
N PRO A 509 32.57 14.96 10.35
CA PRO A 509 33.56 14.56 9.36
C PRO A 509 34.33 15.75 8.83
N THR A 510 35.61 15.54 8.52
CA THR A 510 36.44 16.54 7.86
C THR A 510 36.00 16.66 6.40
N ALA A 511 35.46 17.82 6.03
CA ALA A 511 34.93 18.04 4.69
C ALA A 511 36.03 17.91 3.62
N GLY A 512 35.70 17.23 2.53
CA GLY A 512 36.47 17.32 1.29
C GLY A 512 36.22 18.61 0.53
N THR A 513 36.76 18.73 -0.66
CA THR A 513 36.60 19.89 -1.53
C THR A 513 36.10 19.51 -2.91
N ILE A 514 35.39 20.42 -3.59
CA ILE A 514 35.03 20.28 -5.00
C ILE A 514 36.25 20.69 -5.83
N THR A 515 36.84 19.75 -6.56
CA THR A 515 38.03 19.97 -7.39
C THR A 515 37.70 20.35 -8.83
N LYS A 516 36.51 19.96 -9.30
CA LYS A 516 36.03 20.24 -10.67
C LYS A 516 34.52 20.39 -10.68
N VAL A 517 34.05 21.36 -11.50
CA VAL A 517 32.64 21.56 -11.81
C VAL A 517 32.47 21.44 -13.31
N LYS A 518 31.44 20.71 -13.77
CA LYS A 518 31.05 20.56 -15.16
C LYS A 518 29.55 20.78 -15.28
N GLU A 519 29.18 21.73 -16.14
CA GLU A 519 27.76 21.96 -16.45
C GLU A 519 27.20 20.83 -17.34
N LEU A 520 25.97 20.44 -17.07
CA LEU A 520 25.16 19.49 -17.84
C LEU A 520 23.84 20.14 -18.29
N PRO A 521 23.90 21.09 -19.26
CA PRO A 521 22.76 21.95 -19.60
C PRO A 521 21.52 21.14 -20.07
N GLN A 522 21.74 20.05 -20.80
CA GLN A 522 20.65 19.18 -21.29
C GLN A 522 19.84 18.53 -20.19
N PHE A 523 20.38 18.49 -18.97
CA PHE A 523 19.71 17.94 -17.78
C PHE A 523 19.42 19.03 -16.73
N GLN A 524 19.77 20.29 -17.00
CA GLN A 524 19.70 21.40 -16.03
C GLN A 524 20.42 21.04 -14.71
N ALA A 525 21.60 20.43 -14.82
CA ALA A 525 22.35 19.86 -13.72
C ALA A 525 23.82 20.29 -13.74
N GLU A 526 24.51 20.12 -12.63
CA GLU A 526 25.95 20.24 -12.51
C GLU A 526 26.56 18.91 -12.06
N GLU A 527 27.73 18.52 -12.60
CA GLU A 527 28.56 17.42 -12.09
C GLU A 527 29.74 18.00 -11.31
N TRP A 528 29.88 17.63 -10.05
CA TRP A 528 30.99 17.99 -9.19
C TRP A 528 31.90 16.79 -8.99
N THR A 529 33.22 16.97 -9.17
CA THR A 529 34.21 15.99 -8.77
C THR A 529 34.77 16.41 -7.41
N LEU A 530 34.68 15.53 -6.42
CA LEU A 530 35.19 15.79 -5.07
C LEU A 530 36.68 15.37 -4.93
N SER A 531 37.34 15.86 -3.90
CA SER A 531 38.77 15.59 -3.63
C SER A 531 39.08 14.11 -3.41
N ASN A 532 38.11 13.31 -2.96
CA ASN A 532 38.22 11.86 -2.84
C ASN A 532 37.86 11.09 -4.11
N GLY A 533 37.63 11.77 -5.23
CA GLY A 533 37.30 11.15 -6.52
C GLY A 533 35.82 10.88 -6.76
N ALA A 534 34.98 10.94 -5.78
CA ALA A 534 33.53 10.76 -5.92
C ALA A 534 32.94 11.83 -6.85
N LYS A 535 31.94 11.45 -7.62
CA LYS A 535 31.18 12.36 -8.49
C LYS A 535 29.82 12.64 -7.88
N VAL A 536 29.37 13.90 -7.96
CA VAL A 536 28.04 14.29 -7.52
C VAL A 536 27.36 15.03 -8.65
N ILE A 537 26.20 14.55 -9.08
CA ILE A 537 25.32 15.23 -10.03
C ILE A 537 24.20 15.88 -9.22
N TYR A 538 24.17 17.20 -9.28
CA TYR A 538 23.16 18.00 -8.60
C TYR A 538 22.18 18.57 -9.61
N ARG A 539 20.89 18.47 -9.28
CA ARG A 539 19.80 19.11 -9.99
C ARG A 539 18.75 19.63 -8.99
N LYS A 540 18.50 20.94 -9.03
CA LYS A 540 17.33 21.48 -8.32
C LYS A 540 16.07 21.10 -9.10
N ALA A 541 15.11 20.53 -8.41
CA ALA A 541 13.80 20.14 -8.97
C ALA A 541 12.72 20.35 -7.89
N ASP A 542 11.49 20.56 -8.35
CA ASP A 542 10.30 20.77 -7.53
C ASP A 542 9.16 19.83 -7.95
N TYR A 543 9.53 18.62 -8.36
CA TYR A 543 8.55 17.56 -8.64
C TYR A 543 7.65 17.29 -7.44
N GLU A 544 8.28 17.22 -6.25
CA GLU A 544 7.65 17.32 -4.94
C GLU A 544 8.28 18.51 -4.22
N LYS A 545 7.47 19.35 -3.55
CA LYS A 545 7.97 20.56 -2.88
C LYS A 545 8.74 20.25 -1.58
N ASP A 546 8.39 19.13 -0.94
CA ASP A 546 8.99 18.72 0.34
C ASP A 546 9.89 17.48 0.21
N GLU A 547 10.52 17.29 -0.95
CA GLU A 547 11.41 16.17 -1.18
C GLU A 547 12.80 16.56 -1.73
N VAL A 548 13.81 15.85 -1.21
CA VAL A 548 15.17 15.77 -1.76
C VAL A 548 15.54 14.29 -1.85
N ALA A 549 15.77 13.81 -3.06
CA ALA A 549 16.22 12.46 -3.35
C ALA A 549 17.74 12.38 -3.43
N LEU A 550 18.32 11.36 -2.82
CA LEU A 550 19.70 10.92 -2.98
C LEU A 550 19.71 9.56 -3.67
N ALA A 551 20.43 9.43 -4.76
CA ALA A 551 20.73 8.15 -5.38
C ALA A 551 22.22 8.05 -5.66
N ALA A 552 22.81 6.86 -5.54
CA ALA A 552 24.17 6.65 -5.99
C ALA A 552 24.34 5.22 -6.51
N TYR A 553 25.24 5.05 -7.44
CA TYR A 553 25.62 3.73 -7.93
C TYR A 553 27.13 3.63 -8.17
N SER A 554 27.65 2.42 -7.97
CA SER A 554 29.02 2.00 -8.31
C SER A 554 28.94 0.70 -9.11
N PRO A 555 29.70 0.54 -10.22
CA PRO A 555 29.71 -0.68 -11.01
C PRO A 555 30.48 -1.80 -10.32
N GLY A 556 29.90 -2.98 -10.20
CA GLY A 556 30.54 -4.16 -9.58
C GLY A 556 29.49 -5.19 -9.18
N GLY A 557 28.81 -4.93 -8.11
CA GLY A 557 27.75 -5.78 -7.59
C GLY A 557 28.19 -7.20 -7.28
N SER A 558 27.23 -8.09 -7.18
CA SER A 558 27.51 -9.51 -6.96
C SER A 558 28.16 -10.20 -8.16
N SER A 559 28.28 -9.50 -9.31
CA SER A 559 29.00 -9.98 -10.47
C SER A 559 30.49 -10.23 -10.21
N LEU A 560 31.09 -9.53 -9.26
CA LEU A 560 32.51 -9.68 -8.93
C LEU A 560 32.84 -11.00 -8.23
N TYR A 561 31.85 -11.61 -7.58
CA TYR A 561 32.05 -12.90 -6.90
C TYR A 561 31.95 -14.09 -7.85
N THR A 562 32.95 -14.96 -7.78
CA THR A 562 33.01 -16.24 -8.54
C THR A 562 32.34 -17.37 -7.78
N ASP A 563 32.47 -17.37 -6.44
CA ASP A 563 31.83 -18.38 -5.60
C ASP A 563 30.31 -18.16 -5.53
N VAL A 564 29.56 -19.07 -6.17
CA VAL A 564 28.10 -19.03 -6.20
C VAL A 564 27.47 -19.22 -4.81
N ASN A 565 28.18 -19.86 -3.86
CA ASN A 565 27.69 -20.03 -2.50
C ASN A 565 27.78 -18.72 -1.67
N PHE A 566 28.53 -17.73 -2.16
CA PHE A 566 28.63 -16.42 -1.54
C PHE A 566 27.56 -15.44 -2.03
N LEU A 567 26.93 -15.74 -3.18
CA LEU A 567 25.93 -14.86 -3.82
C LEU A 567 24.74 -14.52 -2.91
N PRO A 568 24.14 -15.46 -2.15
CA PRO A 568 23.06 -15.13 -1.23
C PRO A 568 23.46 -14.02 -0.25
N ALA A 569 24.60 -14.15 0.40
CA ALA A 569 25.10 -13.15 1.35
C ALA A 569 25.38 -11.81 0.65
N ALA A 570 26.03 -11.82 -0.52
CA ALA A 570 26.33 -10.60 -1.27
C ALA A 570 25.05 -9.83 -1.65
N SER A 571 24.05 -10.53 -2.20
CA SER A 571 22.81 -9.89 -2.65
C SER A 571 21.91 -9.39 -1.50
N ASN A 572 22.06 -9.92 -0.30
CA ASN A 572 21.25 -9.53 0.87
C ASN A 572 22.01 -8.63 1.85
N ALA A 573 23.30 -8.36 1.65
CA ALA A 573 24.13 -7.66 2.63
C ALA A 573 23.60 -6.27 2.98
N GLY A 574 23.12 -5.51 2.01
CA GLY A 574 22.53 -4.19 2.25
C GLY A 574 21.25 -4.25 3.09
N GLN A 575 20.32 -5.13 2.72
CA GLN A 575 19.06 -5.31 3.43
C GLN A 575 19.27 -5.77 4.88
N PHE A 576 20.18 -6.72 5.09
CA PHE A 576 20.50 -7.19 6.44
C PHE A 576 21.13 -6.08 7.28
N ALA A 577 22.11 -5.35 6.73
CA ALA A 577 22.74 -4.24 7.43
C ALA A 577 21.75 -3.12 7.79
N SER A 578 20.71 -2.91 7.00
CA SER A 578 19.65 -1.95 7.33
C SER A 578 18.85 -2.36 8.56
N ASN A 579 18.64 -3.67 8.78
CA ASN A 579 17.90 -4.19 9.93
C ASN A 579 18.75 -4.38 11.20
N TYR A 580 20.04 -4.09 11.16
CA TYR A 580 20.92 -4.18 12.35
C TYR A 580 21.03 -2.85 13.10
N GLY A 581 20.48 -1.77 12.54
CA GLY A 581 20.70 -0.41 13.02
C GLY A 581 21.89 0.27 12.34
N LEU A 582 22.50 1.28 12.98
CA LEU A 582 23.54 2.09 12.38
C LEU A 582 24.41 2.77 13.43
N GLY A 583 25.72 2.79 13.25
CA GLY A 583 26.67 3.34 14.22
C GLY A 583 26.53 2.64 15.58
N THR A 584 26.31 3.40 16.63
CA THR A 584 26.13 2.91 17.99
C THR A 584 24.69 2.47 18.30
N TYR A 585 23.74 2.80 17.42
CA TYR A 585 22.32 2.56 17.63
C TYR A 585 21.86 1.25 16.97
N ASP A 586 21.17 0.39 17.73
CA ASP A 586 20.39 -0.68 17.13
C ASP A 586 19.18 -0.09 16.37
N GLU A 587 18.44 -0.92 15.65
CA GLU A 587 17.33 -0.49 14.81
C GLU A 587 16.23 0.23 15.61
N ILE A 588 15.94 -0.25 16.83
CA ILE A 588 14.95 0.33 17.74
C ILE A 588 15.40 1.71 18.19
N ALA A 589 16.62 1.81 18.68
CA ALA A 589 17.20 3.06 19.14
C ALA A 589 17.33 4.09 18.01
N LEU A 590 17.72 3.65 16.81
CA LEU A 590 17.79 4.48 15.61
C LEU A 590 16.41 5.03 15.24
N GLY A 591 15.36 4.19 15.23
CA GLY A 591 13.99 4.60 14.97
C GLY A 591 13.52 5.67 15.95
N LYS A 592 13.78 5.47 17.25
CA LYS A 592 13.45 6.47 18.30
C LYS A 592 14.22 7.78 18.13
N LEU A 593 15.50 7.71 17.74
CA LEU A 593 16.33 8.89 17.49
C LEU A 593 15.85 9.71 16.29
N LEU A 594 15.28 9.06 15.28
CA LEU A 594 14.75 9.68 14.07
C LEU A 594 13.32 10.16 14.20
N THR A 595 12.70 10.08 15.37
CA THR A 595 11.36 10.57 15.63
C THR A 595 11.19 12.02 15.16
N GLY A 596 10.11 12.30 14.42
CA GLY A 596 9.81 13.63 13.89
C GLY A 596 10.72 14.07 12.75
N LYS A 597 11.51 13.15 12.18
CA LYS A 597 12.33 13.38 11.00
C LYS A 597 11.83 12.55 9.82
N LYS A 598 11.79 13.17 8.65
CA LYS A 598 11.50 12.50 7.39
C LYS A 598 12.81 12.39 6.60
N ALA A 599 13.61 11.42 6.97
CA ALA A 599 14.89 11.12 6.33
C ALA A 599 15.20 9.63 6.40
N GLY A 600 15.66 9.06 5.29
CA GLY A 600 16.09 7.67 5.19
C GLY A 600 17.25 7.51 4.24
N CYS A 601 18.06 6.46 4.42
CA CYS A 601 19.11 6.07 3.49
C CYS A 601 19.37 4.58 3.58
N GLU A 602 19.30 3.90 2.45
CA GLU A 602 19.51 2.47 2.31
C GLU A 602 20.60 2.15 1.30
N VAL A 603 21.18 0.96 1.46
CA VAL A 603 22.20 0.43 0.57
C VAL A 603 21.74 -0.93 0.04
N SER A 604 21.99 -1.20 -1.23
CA SER A 604 21.76 -2.52 -1.84
C SER A 604 22.89 -2.94 -2.77
N ILE A 605 23.10 -4.24 -2.88
CA ILE A 605 24.08 -4.85 -3.79
C ILE A 605 23.30 -5.69 -4.79
N SER A 606 23.19 -5.18 -6.00
CA SER A 606 22.53 -5.85 -7.12
C SER A 606 23.46 -6.79 -7.89
N GLY A 607 22.99 -7.34 -9.00
CA GLY A 607 23.82 -8.18 -9.85
C GLY A 607 25.06 -7.46 -10.41
N LEU A 608 24.92 -6.19 -10.80
CA LEU A 608 25.95 -5.42 -11.51
C LEU A 608 26.41 -4.16 -10.77
N TYR A 609 25.66 -3.72 -9.75
CA TYR A 609 25.90 -2.43 -9.08
C TYR A 609 25.73 -2.54 -7.57
N GLU A 610 26.48 -1.72 -6.87
CA GLU A 610 26.16 -1.23 -5.54
C GLU A 610 25.29 0.02 -5.70
N ASN A 611 24.24 0.12 -4.88
CA ASN A 611 23.33 1.26 -4.92
C ASN A 611 23.14 1.86 -3.53
N VAL A 612 22.99 3.18 -3.49
CA VAL A 612 22.59 3.92 -2.30
C VAL A 612 21.37 4.74 -2.70
N ASN A 613 20.30 4.63 -1.92
CA ASN A 613 19.08 5.39 -2.14
C ASN A 613 18.67 6.07 -0.83
N GLY A 614 18.33 7.33 -0.91
CA GLY A 614 17.86 8.11 0.22
C GLY A 614 16.78 9.11 -0.20
N SER A 615 15.96 9.48 0.75
CA SER A 615 14.96 10.52 0.60
C SER A 615 14.86 11.31 1.91
N SER A 616 14.60 12.60 1.80
CA SER A 616 14.35 13.48 2.94
C SER A 616 13.52 14.68 2.54
N THR A 617 12.96 15.37 3.56
CA THR A 617 12.54 16.76 3.35
C THR A 617 13.76 17.67 3.20
N PRO A 618 13.62 18.87 2.61
CA PRO A 618 14.67 19.90 2.64
C PRO A 618 15.17 20.23 4.06
N LYS A 619 14.28 20.19 5.06
CA LYS A 619 14.57 20.40 6.47
C LYS A 619 15.49 19.30 7.05
N ASP A 620 15.25 18.06 6.67
CA ASP A 620 15.95 16.88 7.17
C ASP A 620 17.06 16.39 6.24
N PHE A 621 17.44 17.19 5.23
CA PHE A 621 18.45 16.82 4.24
C PHE A 621 19.79 16.46 4.88
N GLU A 622 20.25 17.22 5.88
CA GLU A 622 21.47 16.86 6.60
C GLU A 622 21.35 15.53 7.34
N THR A 623 20.19 15.22 7.92
CA THR A 623 19.94 13.91 8.56
C THR A 623 20.11 12.76 7.56
N MET A 624 19.56 12.89 6.34
CA MET A 624 19.75 11.90 5.27
C MET A 624 21.23 11.75 4.90
N MET A 625 21.97 12.84 4.79
CA MET A 625 23.40 12.83 4.48
C MET A 625 24.22 12.19 5.60
N GLN A 626 23.85 12.38 6.87
CA GLN A 626 24.44 11.70 8.02
C GLN A 626 24.18 10.20 7.97
N LEU A 627 22.94 9.78 7.68
CA LEU A 627 22.62 8.36 7.51
C LEU A 627 23.44 7.72 6.40
N MET A 628 23.52 8.37 5.23
CA MET A 628 24.35 7.91 4.11
C MET A 628 25.83 7.77 4.54
N TYR A 629 26.38 8.78 5.22
CA TYR A 629 27.76 8.76 5.70
C TYR A 629 28.01 7.57 6.64
N LEU A 630 27.11 7.34 7.58
CA LEU A 630 27.24 6.22 8.53
C LEU A 630 27.11 4.85 7.83
N ARG A 631 26.33 4.72 6.77
CA ARG A 631 26.28 3.48 5.96
C ARG A 631 27.63 3.10 5.40
N PHE A 632 28.48 4.07 5.06
CA PHE A 632 29.85 3.81 4.60
C PHE A 632 30.84 3.63 5.77
N MET A 633 30.72 4.46 6.81
CA MET A 633 31.74 4.58 7.83
C MET A 633 31.54 3.65 9.02
N GLU A 634 30.30 3.49 9.44
CA GLU A 634 29.95 2.80 10.69
C GLU A 634 28.74 1.86 10.50
N PRO A 635 28.77 0.95 9.48
CA PRO A 635 27.73 -0.06 9.36
C PRO A 635 27.76 -0.99 10.58
N ARG A 636 26.59 -1.26 11.12
CA ARG A 636 26.43 -2.14 12.28
C ARG A 636 26.18 -3.58 11.84
N PHE A 637 26.77 -4.54 12.58
CA PHE A 637 26.56 -5.98 12.41
C PHE A 637 26.18 -6.58 13.76
N ASP A 638 24.89 -6.83 13.95
CA ASP A 638 24.33 -7.24 15.23
C ASP A 638 23.97 -8.72 15.23
N THR A 639 24.54 -9.47 16.19
CA THR A 639 24.36 -10.92 16.28
C THR A 639 22.92 -11.30 16.65
N LEU A 640 22.25 -10.54 17.53
CA LEU A 640 20.89 -10.84 17.95
C LEU A 640 19.91 -10.55 16.81
N ALA A 641 20.00 -9.38 16.20
CA ALA A 641 19.19 -9.02 15.06
C ALA A 641 19.38 -10.01 13.90
N HIS A 642 20.64 -10.42 13.64
CA HIS A 642 20.92 -11.45 12.64
C HIS A 642 20.21 -12.76 12.93
N LYS A 643 20.30 -13.26 14.17
CA LYS A 643 19.63 -14.51 14.59
C LYS A 643 18.11 -14.43 14.36
N VAL A 644 17.48 -13.33 14.73
CA VAL A 644 16.04 -13.11 14.56
C VAL A 644 15.65 -13.12 13.07
N ILE A 645 16.44 -12.44 12.23
CA ILE A 645 16.17 -12.39 10.78
C ILE A 645 16.33 -13.78 10.16
N ILE A 646 17.38 -14.53 10.53
CA ILE A 646 17.62 -15.88 10.01
C ILE A 646 16.48 -16.84 10.43
N GLU A 647 16.05 -16.80 11.69
CA GLU A 647 14.92 -17.62 12.15
C GLU A 647 13.64 -17.32 11.32
N ARG A 648 13.30 -16.05 11.13
CA ARG A 648 12.17 -15.65 10.29
C ARG A 648 12.32 -16.10 8.84
N ASN A 649 13.51 -16.00 8.27
CA ASN A 649 13.76 -16.44 6.89
C ASN A 649 13.63 -17.95 6.74
N HIS A 650 14.02 -18.76 7.72
CA HIS A 650 13.78 -20.21 7.73
C HIS A 650 12.29 -20.54 7.78
N ILE A 651 11.53 -19.85 8.66
CA ILE A 651 10.08 -20.01 8.72
C ILE A 651 9.45 -19.66 7.37
N TYR A 652 9.84 -18.52 6.79
CA TYR A 652 9.33 -18.08 5.50
C TYR A 652 9.70 -19.05 4.36
N ALA A 653 10.95 -19.53 4.32
CA ALA A 653 11.38 -20.51 3.33
C ALA A 653 10.52 -21.78 3.35
N LYS A 654 10.17 -22.27 4.55
CA LYS A 654 9.28 -23.42 4.72
C LYS A 654 7.84 -23.11 4.31
N GLN A 655 7.34 -21.92 4.63
CA GLN A 655 5.99 -21.50 4.28
C GLN A 655 5.78 -21.40 2.77
N ILE A 656 6.77 -20.93 2.02
CA ILE A 656 6.66 -20.80 0.57
C ILE A 656 7.04 -22.08 -0.19
N ALA A 657 7.74 -23.00 0.45
CA ALA A 657 8.10 -24.27 -0.17
C ALA A 657 6.83 -25.06 -0.54
N GLY A 658 6.68 -25.42 -1.78
CA GLY A 658 5.51 -26.14 -2.28
C GLY A 658 4.31 -25.25 -2.65
N GLN A 659 4.34 -23.94 -2.40
CA GLN A 659 3.32 -23.05 -2.93
C GLN A 659 3.38 -23.02 -4.47
N PRO A 660 2.23 -23.10 -5.17
CA PRO A 660 2.20 -23.15 -6.64
C PRO A 660 2.94 -21.98 -7.29
N GLN A 661 2.75 -20.78 -6.76
CA GLN A 661 3.40 -19.55 -7.25
C GLN A 661 4.92 -19.60 -7.08
N THR A 662 5.41 -20.19 -5.99
CA THR A 662 6.85 -20.36 -5.75
C THR A 662 7.44 -21.38 -6.72
N ILE A 663 6.80 -22.52 -6.90
CA ILE A 663 7.24 -23.55 -7.84
C ILE A 663 7.30 -22.99 -9.26
N MET A 664 6.27 -22.27 -9.69
CA MET A 664 6.23 -21.64 -11.02
C MET A 664 7.34 -20.59 -11.17
N ARG A 665 7.48 -19.67 -10.23
CA ARG A 665 8.53 -18.63 -10.25
C ARG A 665 9.93 -19.22 -10.30
N ASP A 666 10.19 -20.20 -9.45
CA ASP A 666 11.50 -20.83 -9.34
C ASP A 666 11.83 -21.64 -10.60
N SER A 667 10.87 -22.38 -11.13
CA SER A 667 11.02 -23.12 -12.39
C SER A 667 11.29 -22.16 -13.56
N LEU A 668 10.53 -21.07 -13.65
CA LEU A 668 10.72 -20.07 -14.69
C LEU A 668 12.09 -19.40 -14.60
N SER A 669 12.55 -19.07 -13.38
CA SER A 669 13.85 -18.46 -13.13
C SER A 669 14.99 -19.37 -13.58
N LEU A 670 14.92 -20.67 -13.28
CA LEU A 670 15.92 -21.66 -13.70
C LEU A 670 15.92 -21.85 -15.22
N ILE A 671 14.75 -22.01 -15.83
CA ILE A 671 14.60 -22.23 -17.27
C ILE A 671 15.10 -20.99 -18.04
N SER A 672 14.67 -19.80 -17.64
CA SER A 672 15.04 -18.55 -18.31
C SER A 672 16.53 -18.23 -18.25
N ALA A 673 17.23 -18.75 -17.25
CA ALA A 673 18.68 -18.63 -17.11
C ALA A 673 19.45 -19.87 -17.58
N ASN A 674 18.80 -20.78 -18.32
CA ASN A 674 19.39 -22.03 -18.79
C ASN A 674 20.06 -22.82 -17.66
N TYR A 675 19.39 -22.89 -16.49
CA TYR A 675 19.89 -23.57 -15.28
C TYR A 675 21.25 -23.09 -14.80
N SER A 676 21.56 -21.82 -15.01
CA SER A 676 22.80 -21.24 -14.51
C SER A 676 22.96 -21.42 -12.99
N PRO A 677 24.11 -21.89 -12.49
CA PRO A 677 24.33 -22.02 -11.04
C PRO A 677 24.32 -20.69 -10.30
N ARG A 678 24.31 -19.57 -11.00
CA ARG A 678 24.17 -18.25 -10.39
C ARG A 678 22.72 -17.89 -10.03
N VAL A 679 21.73 -18.62 -10.52
CA VAL A 679 20.34 -18.51 -10.06
C VAL A 679 20.24 -19.24 -8.73
N GLN A 680 19.96 -18.49 -7.69
CA GLN A 680 19.88 -18.98 -6.32
C GLN A 680 18.41 -18.93 -5.87
N LEU A 681 17.82 -20.11 -5.65
CA LEU A 681 16.44 -20.22 -5.17
C LEU A 681 16.37 -20.02 -3.67
N PHE A 682 15.37 -19.28 -3.21
CA PHE A 682 15.17 -19.02 -1.79
C PHE A 682 14.56 -20.25 -1.10
N ASN A 683 15.35 -20.90 -0.27
CA ASN A 683 15.00 -22.10 0.51
C ASN A 683 15.91 -22.20 1.75
N ASP A 684 15.73 -23.21 2.60
CA ASP A 684 16.57 -23.40 3.81
C ASP A 684 18.08 -23.38 3.49
N ALA A 685 18.51 -24.05 2.43
CA ALA A 685 19.92 -24.05 2.03
C ALA A 685 20.43 -22.68 1.54
N TYR A 686 19.55 -21.84 1.02
CA TYR A 686 19.86 -20.44 0.73
C TYR A 686 20.06 -19.65 2.03
N VAL A 687 19.13 -19.81 2.99
CA VAL A 687 19.16 -19.14 4.28
C VAL A 687 20.41 -19.54 5.09
N ASP A 688 20.78 -20.82 5.10
CA ASP A 688 22.01 -21.32 5.77
C ASP A 688 23.30 -20.61 5.30
N ARG A 689 23.29 -20.07 4.08
CA ARG A 689 24.45 -19.34 3.52
C ARG A 689 24.49 -17.86 3.88
N LEU A 690 23.43 -17.34 4.51
CA LEU A 690 23.33 -15.94 4.98
C LEU A 690 23.97 -15.79 6.36
N THR A 691 25.23 -16.21 6.54
CA THR A 691 25.92 -16.04 7.83
C THR A 691 26.32 -14.58 8.05
N LEU A 692 26.38 -14.15 9.34
CA LEU A 692 26.77 -12.78 9.68
C LEU A 692 28.12 -12.39 9.09
N ASP A 693 29.13 -13.27 9.19
CA ASP A 693 30.47 -13.03 8.65
C ASP A 693 30.49 -12.82 7.13
N ARG A 694 29.65 -13.58 6.40
CA ARG A 694 29.54 -13.43 4.95
C ARG A 694 28.82 -12.13 4.57
N ILE A 695 27.76 -11.79 5.30
CA ILE A 695 27.02 -10.54 5.14
C ILE A 695 27.95 -9.35 5.38
N GLU A 696 28.66 -9.33 6.51
CA GLU A 696 29.63 -8.29 6.84
C GLU A 696 30.73 -8.17 5.80
N LYS A 697 31.33 -9.31 5.41
CA LYS A 697 32.37 -9.34 4.40
C LYS A 697 31.89 -8.77 3.06
N ALA A 698 30.70 -9.15 2.59
CA ALA A 698 30.14 -8.66 1.36
C ALA A 698 29.87 -7.15 1.43
N TYR A 699 29.28 -6.69 2.52
CA TYR A 699 28.96 -5.28 2.72
C TYR A 699 30.24 -4.42 2.71
N ARG A 700 31.21 -4.75 3.57
CA ARG A 700 32.46 -3.99 3.70
C ARG A 700 33.33 -4.03 2.44
N ASP A 701 33.24 -5.10 1.66
CA ASP A 701 33.95 -5.19 0.39
C ASP A 701 33.33 -4.28 -0.68
N ARG A 702 31.99 -4.16 -0.69
CA ARG A 702 31.28 -3.43 -1.76
C ARG A 702 31.03 -1.95 -1.42
N ILE A 703 30.83 -1.61 -0.16
CA ILE A 703 30.49 -0.25 0.30
C ILE A 703 31.70 0.35 1.01
N CYS A 704 32.78 0.61 0.28
CA CYS A 704 34.03 1.09 0.87
C CYS A 704 34.83 2.05 0.00
N ASP A 705 34.47 2.25 -1.28
CA ASP A 705 35.23 3.09 -2.21
C ASP A 705 34.34 4.15 -2.84
N ALA A 706 34.32 5.34 -2.24
CA ALA A 706 33.51 6.44 -2.73
C ALA A 706 33.94 6.94 -4.13
N SER A 707 35.20 6.69 -4.53
CA SER A 707 35.71 7.13 -5.84
C SER A 707 35.05 6.40 -7.02
N ASP A 708 34.47 5.20 -6.79
CA ASP A 708 33.76 4.44 -7.81
C ASP A 708 32.28 4.84 -7.91
N PHE A 709 31.75 5.57 -6.90
CA PHE A 709 30.35 6.00 -6.87
C PHE A 709 30.11 7.30 -7.66
N THR A 710 28.98 7.33 -8.36
CA THR A 710 28.34 8.55 -8.83
C THR A 710 27.08 8.79 -8.02
N PHE A 711 27.06 9.89 -7.26
CA PHE A 711 25.94 10.32 -6.46
C PHE A 711 25.06 11.30 -7.23
N PHE A 712 23.76 11.27 -6.99
CA PHE A 712 22.77 12.20 -7.51
C PHE A 712 22.05 12.84 -6.35
N ILE A 713 21.96 14.15 -6.32
CA ILE A 713 21.16 14.96 -5.39
C ILE A 713 20.16 15.70 -6.25
N VAL A 714 18.90 15.31 -6.17
CA VAL A 714 17.80 15.88 -6.97
C VAL A 714 16.65 16.24 -6.06
N GLY A 715 16.13 17.44 -6.18
CA GLY A 715 14.96 17.88 -5.40
C GLY A 715 15.02 19.33 -4.97
N ASN A 716 14.18 19.67 -4.00
CA ASN A 716 14.01 21.05 -3.56
C ASN A 716 15.06 21.46 -2.51
N VAL A 717 16.31 21.45 -2.88
CA VAL A 717 17.44 21.95 -2.08
C VAL A 717 18.23 22.96 -2.90
N ASP A 718 18.69 24.04 -2.28
CA ASP A 718 19.53 25.02 -2.97
C ASP A 718 20.95 24.50 -3.21
N LYS A 719 21.60 25.06 -4.24
CA LYS A 719 22.91 24.62 -4.71
C LYS A 719 24.00 24.74 -3.64
N ASP A 720 23.98 25.79 -2.87
CA ASP A 720 25.05 26.05 -1.89
C ASP A 720 24.92 25.09 -0.71
N THR A 721 23.71 24.86 -0.23
CA THR A 721 23.43 23.82 0.78
C THR A 721 23.86 22.44 0.25
N ALA A 722 23.47 22.08 -0.98
CA ALA A 722 23.85 20.79 -1.56
C ALA A 722 25.38 20.64 -1.68
N ARG A 723 26.10 21.71 -2.07
CA ARG A 723 27.57 21.73 -2.13
C ARG A 723 28.22 21.52 -0.76
N VAL A 724 27.73 22.24 0.25
CA VAL A 724 28.26 22.10 1.61
C VAL A 724 28.09 20.69 2.12
N MET A 725 26.88 20.12 1.96
CA MET A 725 26.57 18.75 2.39
C MET A 725 27.36 17.69 1.61
N ALA A 726 27.49 17.85 0.30
CA ALA A 726 28.29 16.95 -0.53
C ALA A 726 29.77 16.96 -0.12
N GLN A 727 30.34 18.14 0.12
CA GLN A 727 31.74 18.24 0.59
C GLN A 727 31.91 17.64 1.99
N LYS A 728 30.97 17.91 2.90
CA LYS A 728 31.02 17.44 4.30
C LYS A 728 30.88 15.92 4.40
N TYR A 729 29.88 15.35 3.75
CA TYR A 729 29.51 13.94 3.95
C TYR A 729 30.01 13.01 2.84
N ILE A 730 29.91 13.39 1.56
CA ILE A 730 30.39 12.55 0.46
C ILE A 730 31.90 12.73 0.29
N GLY A 731 32.40 13.96 0.35
CA GLY A 731 33.81 14.27 0.17
C GLY A 731 34.73 13.76 1.29
N SER A 732 34.16 13.40 2.44
CA SER A 732 34.87 12.80 3.57
C SER A 732 34.90 11.27 3.55
N LEU A 733 34.15 10.61 2.65
CA LEU A 733 34.13 9.15 2.53
C LEU A 733 35.48 8.60 2.06
N PRO A 734 35.84 7.36 2.49
CA PRO A 734 37.06 6.72 2.06
C PRO A 734 37.06 6.43 0.57
N SER A 735 38.26 6.47 -0.05
CA SER A 735 38.45 6.14 -1.45
C SER A 735 39.65 5.25 -1.65
N LEU A 736 39.46 4.16 -2.35
CA LEU A 736 40.50 3.17 -2.67
C LEU A 736 40.93 3.24 -4.12
N TYR A 737 40.20 3.99 -4.97
CA TYR A 737 40.44 4.16 -6.40
C TYR A 737 40.51 2.82 -7.15
N ARG A 738 39.60 1.87 -6.81
CA ARG A 738 39.57 0.53 -7.41
C ARG A 738 39.24 0.56 -8.89
N ASN A 739 38.42 1.53 -9.35
CA ASN A 739 37.88 1.64 -10.70
C ASN A 739 37.24 0.33 -11.16
N GLU A 740 36.45 -0.25 -10.30
CA GLU A 740 35.81 -1.54 -10.54
C GLU A 740 34.78 -1.45 -11.70
N LYS A 741 34.55 -2.58 -12.31
CA LYS A 741 33.53 -2.75 -13.37
C LYS A 741 32.83 -4.06 -13.14
N TRP A 742 31.55 -4.09 -13.43
CA TRP A 742 30.80 -5.34 -13.40
C TRP A 742 31.35 -6.35 -14.41
N VAL A 743 31.13 -7.60 -14.15
CA VAL A 743 31.59 -8.73 -14.99
C VAL A 743 30.37 -9.46 -15.54
N ASP A 744 30.30 -9.59 -16.86
CA ASP A 744 29.29 -10.45 -17.49
C ASP A 744 29.61 -11.93 -17.19
N ARG A 745 28.79 -12.52 -16.31
CA ARG A 745 28.90 -13.93 -15.89
C ARG A 745 28.25 -14.91 -16.83
N GLN A 746 27.89 -14.49 -18.03
CA GLN A 746 27.34 -15.31 -19.10
C GLN A 746 26.04 -16.05 -18.72
N VAL A 747 25.23 -15.46 -17.86
CA VAL A 747 23.88 -15.96 -17.60
C VAL A 747 23.01 -15.60 -18.81
N ARG A 748 22.54 -16.60 -19.52
CA ARG A 748 21.82 -16.45 -20.79
C ARG A 748 20.58 -17.31 -20.80
N ALA A 749 19.59 -16.87 -21.55
CA ALA A 749 18.44 -17.68 -21.87
C ALA A 749 18.82 -18.88 -22.77
N PRO A 750 18.07 -19.98 -22.72
CA PRO A 750 18.31 -21.14 -23.57
C PRO A 750 18.14 -20.77 -25.04
N LYS A 751 18.92 -21.42 -25.89
CA LYS A 751 18.83 -21.27 -27.36
C LYS A 751 17.77 -22.19 -27.94
N GLY A 752 17.03 -21.71 -28.93
CA GLY A 752 16.02 -22.46 -29.63
C GLY A 752 14.71 -22.58 -28.85
N LYS A 753 13.84 -23.49 -29.30
CA LYS A 753 12.57 -23.76 -28.65
C LYS A 753 12.77 -24.65 -27.42
N VAL A 754 12.31 -24.21 -26.27
CA VAL A 754 12.24 -24.99 -25.04
C VAL A 754 10.78 -25.08 -24.62
N GLU A 755 10.31 -26.25 -24.31
CA GLU A 755 8.94 -26.54 -23.90
C GLU A 755 8.97 -27.27 -22.56
N LYS A 756 8.28 -26.77 -21.56
CA LYS A 756 8.23 -27.32 -20.21
C LYS A 756 6.79 -27.34 -19.70
N ASN A 757 6.35 -28.51 -19.29
CA ASN A 757 5.10 -28.73 -18.59
C ASN A 757 5.41 -28.95 -17.11
N ILE A 758 4.74 -28.21 -16.25
CA ILE A 758 4.90 -28.27 -14.80
C ILE A 758 3.51 -28.56 -14.24
N GLU A 759 3.37 -29.69 -13.56
CA GLU A 759 2.10 -30.12 -12.94
C GLU A 759 2.19 -29.94 -11.44
N ILE A 760 1.23 -29.24 -10.87
CA ILE A 760 1.13 -28.95 -9.44
C ILE A 760 -0.30 -29.27 -9.00
N PRO A 761 -0.50 -30.09 -7.95
CA PRO A 761 -1.84 -30.32 -7.42
C PRO A 761 -2.43 -29.03 -6.82
N LEU A 762 -3.67 -28.73 -7.20
CA LEU A 762 -4.43 -27.57 -6.73
C LEU A 762 -5.84 -28.01 -6.37
N GLU A 763 -6.45 -27.37 -5.35
CA GLU A 763 -7.87 -27.58 -5.03
C GLU A 763 -8.78 -27.10 -6.18
N VAL A 764 -8.44 -26.00 -6.81
CA VAL A 764 -9.15 -25.49 -7.99
C VAL A 764 -8.24 -25.62 -9.20
N PRO A 765 -8.56 -26.53 -10.14
CA PRO A 765 -7.76 -26.74 -11.34
C PRO A 765 -7.66 -25.46 -12.18
N LYS A 766 -6.44 -25.05 -12.51
CA LYS A 766 -6.16 -23.93 -13.41
C LYS A 766 -4.85 -24.17 -14.17
N SER A 767 -4.69 -23.50 -15.29
CA SER A 767 -3.48 -23.52 -16.09
C SER A 767 -2.94 -22.13 -16.29
N THR A 768 -1.63 -21.96 -16.20
CA THR A 768 -0.94 -20.74 -16.57
C THR A 768 0.03 -21.05 -17.71
N VAL A 769 -0.08 -20.30 -18.81
CA VAL A 769 0.82 -20.43 -19.97
C VAL A 769 1.70 -19.19 -20.03
N ILE A 770 3.01 -19.40 -20.07
CA ILE A 770 4.00 -18.35 -20.25
C ILE A 770 4.84 -18.64 -21.48
N VAL A 771 4.87 -17.71 -22.42
CA VAL A 771 5.72 -17.78 -23.61
C VAL A 771 6.74 -16.67 -23.57
N LEU A 772 8.03 -17.07 -23.55
CA LEU A 772 9.14 -16.13 -23.50
C LEU A 772 9.88 -16.11 -24.83
N PHE A 773 10.06 -14.95 -25.39
CA PHE A 773 10.93 -14.69 -26.54
C PHE A 773 12.13 -13.88 -26.05
N ASN A 774 13.32 -14.29 -26.46
CA ASN A 774 14.54 -13.53 -26.19
C ASN A 774 15.46 -13.52 -27.41
N ARG A 775 16.21 -12.43 -27.56
CA ARG A 775 17.16 -12.28 -28.65
C ARG A 775 18.27 -11.31 -28.27
N GLU A 776 19.50 -11.70 -28.52
CA GLU A 776 20.62 -10.76 -28.50
C GLU A 776 20.54 -9.85 -29.72
N MET A 777 20.41 -8.54 -29.46
CA MET A 777 20.33 -7.52 -30.50
C MET A 777 20.95 -6.24 -29.98
N LYS A 778 21.63 -5.47 -30.85
CA LYS A 778 22.17 -4.17 -30.47
C LYS A 778 21.08 -3.26 -29.88
N TYR A 779 21.26 -2.85 -28.65
CA TYR A 779 20.34 -1.93 -27.97
C TYR A 779 20.31 -0.56 -28.67
N THR A 780 19.14 -0.05 -28.91
CA THR A 780 18.85 1.37 -29.19
C THR A 780 17.61 1.79 -28.43
N LEU A 781 17.53 3.06 -28.05
CA LEU A 781 16.36 3.59 -27.36
C LEU A 781 15.08 3.41 -28.19
N LYS A 782 15.18 3.62 -29.52
CA LYS A 782 14.07 3.41 -30.46
C LYS A 782 13.55 1.97 -30.41
N GLU A 783 14.45 0.99 -30.45
CA GLU A 783 14.06 -0.42 -30.39
C GLU A 783 13.45 -0.78 -29.03
N ALA A 784 13.99 -0.23 -27.94
CA ALA A 784 13.45 -0.45 -26.60
C ALA A 784 12.00 0.04 -26.49
N TYR A 785 11.71 1.24 -26.98
CA TYR A 785 10.32 1.73 -27.07
C TYR A 785 9.46 0.93 -28.03
N THR A 786 10.03 0.52 -29.18
CA THR A 786 9.28 -0.26 -30.17
C THR A 786 8.78 -1.60 -29.58
N ILE A 787 9.64 -2.31 -28.85
CA ILE A 787 9.25 -3.60 -28.26
C ILE A 787 8.27 -3.43 -27.09
N ASN A 788 8.39 -2.35 -26.34
CA ASN A 788 7.43 -2.01 -25.29
C ASN A 788 6.04 -1.70 -25.87
N ILE A 789 5.98 -0.83 -26.88
CA ILE A 789 4.74 -0.49 -27.60
C ILE A 789 4.12 -1.74 -28.24
N LEU A 790 4.95 -2.63 -28.82
CA LEU A 790 4.46 -3.89 -29.37
C LEU A 790 3.83 -4.76 -28.29
N GLY A 791 4.43 -4.80 -27.09
CA GLY A 791 3.84 -5.49 -25.93
C GLY A 791 2.44 -4.98 -25.61
N ASN A 792 2.26 -3.67 -25.52
CA ASN A 792 0.96 -3.04 -25.25
C ASN A 792 -0.08 -3.35 -26.35
N ILE A 793 0.32 -3.26 -27.64
CA ILE A 793 -0.58 -3.60 -28.76
C ILE A 793 -1.03 -5.08 -28.68
N LEU A 794 -0.11 -5.97 -28.32
CA LEU A 794 -0.43 -7.41 -28.22
C LEU A 794 -1.28 -7.69 -26.98
N THR A 795 -1.07 -7.00 -25.87
CA THR A 795 -1.93 -7.10 -24.69
C THR A 795 -3.37 -6.79 -25.08
N ASN A 796 -3.60 -5.64 -25.71
CA ASN A 796 -4.96 -5.25 -26.14
C ASN A 796 -5.59 -6.28 -27.10
N ARG A 797 -4.81 -6.78 -28.05
CA ARG A 797 -5.30 -7.79 -29.01
C ARG A 797 -5.66 -9.12 -28.35
N TYR A 798 -4.82 -9.59 -27.42
CA TYR A 798 -5.06 -10.85 -26.74
C TYR A 798 -6.16 -10.72 -25.69
N THR A 799 -6.28 -9.59 -25.01
CA THR A 799 -7.42 -9.31 -24.15
C THR A 799 -8.72 -9.45 -24.95
N LYS A 800 -8.80 -8.77 -26.09
CA LYS A 800 -9.96 -8.88 -26.97
C LYS A 800 -10.25 -10.30 -27.44
N THR A 801 -9.24 -11.00 -27.96
CA THR A 801 -9.50 -12.31 -28.63
C THR A 801 -9.61 -13.46 -27.64
N ILE A 802 -8.87 -13.47 -26.53
CA ILE A 802 -8.82 -14.60 -25.60
C ILE A 802 -9.75 -14.40 -24.42
N ARG A 803 -9.84 -13.16 -23.86
CA ARG A 803 -10.75 -12.87 -22.76
C ARG A 803 -12.17 -12.61 -23.26
N GLU A 804 -12.36 -11.61 -24.15
CA GLU A 804 -13.69 -11.14 -24.53
C GLU A 804 -14.39 -12.07 -25.52
N GLU A 805 -13.70 -12.51 -26.62
CA GLU A 805 -14.32 -13.32 -27.66
C GLU A 805 -14.38 -14.84 -27.33
N GLN A 806 -13.43 -15.35 -26.54
CA GLN A 806 -13.33 -16.79 -26.23
C GLN A 806 -13.66 -17.14 -24.78
N GLY A 807 -13.67 -16.15 -23.85
CA GLY A 807 -13.85 -16.41 -22.43
C GLY A 807 -12.81 -17.36 -21.82
N GLY A 808 -11.63 -17.45 -22.45
CA GLY A 808 -10.62 -18.46 -22.13
C GLY A 808 -9.72 -18.12 -20.96
N THR A 809 -9.75 -16.88 -20.50
CA THR A 809 -8.95 -16.39 -19.37
C THR A 809 -9.57 -15.13 -18.81
N TYR A 810 -9.34 -14.87 -17.52
CA TYR A 810 -9.66 -13.55 -16.92
C TYR A 810 -8.71 -12.46 -17.41
N GLY A 811 -7.44 -12.79 -17.70
CA GLY A 811 -6.48 -11.79 -18.17
C GLY A 811 -5.35 -12.40 -19.00
N VAL A 812 -4.83 -11.61 -19.90
CA VAL A 812 -3.62 -11.90 -20.67
C VAL A 812 -2.76 -10.66 -20.76
N GLY A 813 -1.47 -10.80 -20.50
CA GLY A 813 -0.50 -9.72 -20.56
C GLY A 813 0.64 -10.00 -21.51
N VAL A 814 1.09 -8.98 -22.23
CA VAL A 814 2.33 -9.05 -23.02
C VAL A 814 3.23 -7.91 -22.59
N SER A 815 4.44 -8.25 -22.16
CA SER A 815 5.46 -7.27 -21.82
C SER A 815 6.68 -7.40 -22.75
N GLY A 816 7.16 -6.27 -23.23
CA GLY A 816 8.38 -6.18 -24.04
C GLY A 816 9.41 -5.33 -23.33
N SER A 817 10.67 -5.78 -23.27
CA SER A 817 11.77 -5.05 -22.65
C SER A 817 13.06 -5.19 -23.41
N ALA A 818 13.96 -4.23 -23.23
CA ALA A 818 15.30 -4.28 -23.75
C ALA A 818 16.30 -3.87 -22.69
N SER A 819 17.45 -4.54 -22.62
CA SER A 819 18.52 -4.21 -21.71
C SER A 819 19.86 -4.03 -22.46
N ARG A 820 20.73 -3.19 -21.90
CA ARG A 820 22.10 -2.99 -22.37
C ARG A 820 23.07 -3.92 -21.65
N GLU A 821 22.78 -4.21 -20.40
CA GLU A 821 23.68 -4.84 -19.44
C GLU A 821 23.04 -6.08 -18.83
N PRO A 822 23.83 -7.11 -18.59
CA PRO A 822 25.25 -7.28 -18.91
C PRO A 822 25.53 -7.53 -20.40
N TYR A 823 24.50 -7.66 -21.22
CA TYR A 823 24.58 -7.79 -22.68
C TYR A 823 23.34 -7.21 -23.34
N ASN A 824 23.49 -6.82 -24.61
CA ASN A 824 22.35 -6.27 -25.34
C ASN A 824 21.32 -7.37 -25.60
N ASN A 825 20.13 -7.23 -25.03
CA ASN A 825 19.09 -8.24 -25.05
C ASN A 825 17.70 -7.62 -25.18
N TYR A 826 16.84 -8.30 -25.95
CA TYR A 826 15.42 -8.02 -26.08
C TYR A 826 14.63 -9.20 -25.59
N ASN A 827 13.64 -8.93 -24.77
CA ASN A 827 12.73 -9.94 -24.23
C ASN A 827 11.29 -9.55 -24.50
N MET A 828 10.46 -10.55 -24.77
CA MET A 828 9.02 -10.41 -24.78
C MET A 828 8.42 -11.60 -24.01
N SER A 829 7.54 -11.30 -23.07
CA SER A 829 6.79 -12.30 -22.32
C SER A 829 5.31 -12.18 -22.64
N VAL A 830 4.68 -13.30 -22.90
CA VAL A 830 3.22 -13.44 -23.00
C VAL A 830 2.78 -14.37 -21.87
N SER A 831 1.83 -13.93 -21.06
CA SER A 831 1.32 -14.72 -19.93
C SER A 831 -0.19 -14.63 -19.83
#